data_3fe1afd88095d550af30bae4499007e1
#
_entry.id   3fe1afd88095d550af30bae4499007e1
#
_cell.length_a   1.000
_cell.length_b   1.000
_cell.length_c   1.000
_cell.angle_alpha   90.00
_cell.angle_beta   90.00
_cell.angle_gamma   90.00
#
_symmetry.space_group_name_H-M   'P 1'
#
loop_
_entity.id
_entity.type
_entity.pdbx_description
1 polymer ?
#
loop_
_entity_poly.entity_id
_entity_poly.type
_entity_poly.pdbx_seq_one_letter_code
_entity_poly.pdbx_strand_id
1 'polypeptide(L)'
;MNMNNPYEENLQKPLEKYGRDITKSAKDGKIDPVIGRDDEIRSITRILSRKTKNNPVLIGEPGVGKTAIVEGLATRIIKGDVPNSLKNKSIWELDMGALVAGAKYRGEFEERLKAVLKEVKDSDGEIIMFIDEIHMIVGAGALEGAMDAGNMLKPMLARGEVHCIGATTLNEYRKYIEKDAALERRFQKVLVKEPTVLDTITILRGLKPKFEVFHGVNIKDKALVAAATLSDRYITDRFLPDKAIDLIDEAAATIKVQMESVPTELDNLERNIMRLEIEKEALKKEKDDISKNRIENIDKELFSLKEKEKDLKNRWEEEKSVNTKISKKKEEIDSANFALEKAENNYDLEAAAKLRHGTIPRLEKELAELEKINKSEILSDTVDEESVAAIISKWTNIPISKLVGGEREKLLHLEENMKKRVKGQDNAIHLVSEAIIRARAGIKDPNRPIGSFIFLGPTGVGKTEVARTLAYELFDDERHMIRIDMSEYMESHSVARLIGAPPGYVGYDEGGQLTEAVRRNPYSIILFDEIEKAHKDIFNVLLQILDDGRITDGQGRTVDFKNTIIIMTSNLGSEYILENTSNSNELVMNELKSTFKPEFINRIDEIIVFNSLSKEVVNDILDKIISDTEDRLKDKNLHLVVTESARRYIIDSAYDEKYGARPIKRFVQRNVETLIANAIINDKVKFGSTITVDFQDNKLILK
;
A
#
# COMPACT_ATOMS: atom_id res chain seq x y z
N MET A 1 -40.26 -52.85 -26.89
CA MET A 1 -38.81 -52.61 -26.77
C MET A 1 -38.62 -51.09 -26.83
N ASN A 2 -38.58 -50.44 -25.68
CA ASN A 2 -38.24 -49.01 -25.59
C ASN A 2 -36.74 -48.91 -25.51
N MET A 3 -36.13 -48.43 -26.59
CA MET A 3 -34.71 -48.03 -26.58
C MET A 3 -34.62 -46.70 -25.81
N ASN A 4 -34.18 -46.76 -24.57
CA ASN A 4 -33.72 -45.56 -23.83
C ASN A 4 -32.46 -45.02 -24.56
N ASN A 5 -32.59 -43.81 -25.03
CA ASN A 5 -31.54 -43.05 -25.67
C ASN A 5 -30.55 -42.58 -24.58
N PRO A 6 -29.24 -42.99 -24.56
CA PRO A 6 -28.31 -42.59 -23.50
C PRO A 6 -27.89 -41.11 -23.56
N TYR A 7 -28.45 -40.30 -24.43
CA TYR A 7 -28.17 -38.88 -24.61
C TYR A 7 -29.15 -37.92 -23.89
N GLU A 8 -30.13 -38.44 -23.15
CA GLU A 8 -31.09 -37.62 -22.41
C GLU A 8 -30.68 -37.34 -20.93
N GLU A 9 -29.59 -37.86 -20.43
CA GLU A 9 -29.06 -37.57 -19.09
C GLU A 9 -27.93 -36.54 -19.18
N ASN A 10 -28.25 -35.26 -19.25
CA ASN A 10 -27.50 -34.10 -18.78
C ASN A 10 -27.96 -32.78 -19.47
N LEU A 11 -29.23 -32.53 -19.58
CA LEU A 11 -29.73 -31.18 -19.88
C LEU A 11 -29.75 -30.35 -18.58
N GLN A 12 -28.57 -30.05 -18.03
CA GLN A 12 -28.45 -28.89 -17.15
C GLN A 12 -28.98 -27.67 -17.92
N LYS A 13 -29.96 -26.98 -17.34
CA LYS A 13 -30.49 -25.76 -17.95
C LYS A 13 -29.34 -24.82 -18.26
N PRO A 14 -29.30 -24.16 -19.44
CA PRO A 14 -28.21 -23.29 -19.85
C PRO A 14 -27.85 -22.26 -18.80
N LEU A 15 -28.86 -21.72 -18.07
CA LEU A 15 -28.66 -20.74 -17.03
C LEU A 15 -27.91 -21.32 -15.82
N GLU A 16 -28.17 -22.56 -15.41
CA GLU A 16 -27.46 -23.25 -14.33
C GLU A 16 -26.00 -23.57 -14.69
N LYS A 17 -25.70 -23.71 -15.98
CA LYS A 17 -24.35 -24.01 -16.47
C LYS A 17 -23.48 -22.76 -16.61
N TYR A 18 -24.07 -21.64 -17.00
CA TYR A 18 -23.34 -20.41 -17.34
C TYR A 18 -23.71 -19.22 -16.44
N GLY A 19 -24.42 -19.44 -15.35
CA GLY A 19 -24.82 -18.42 -14.42
C GLY A 19 -24.88 -18.91 -12.98
N ARG A 20 -24.98 -17.95 -12.08
CA ARG A 20 -25.14 -18.16 -10.64
C ARG A 20 -26.44 -17.51 -10.16
N ASP A 21 -27.28 -18.26 -9.48
CA ASP A 21 -28.50 -17.73 -8.85
C ASP A 21 -28.09 -16.98 -7.56
N ILE A 22 -28.07 -15.64 -7.62
CA ILE A 22 -27.78 -14.77 -6.48
C ILE A 22 -28.91 -14.86 -5.45
N THR A 23 -30.18 -14.95 -5.89
CA THR A 23 -31.35 -15.04 -5.00
C THR A 23 -31.32 -16.31 -4.17
N LYS A 24 -30.97 -17.44 -4.79
CA LYS A 24 -30.75 -18.71 -4.09
C LYS A 24 -29.57 -18.62 -3.12
N SER A 25 -28.46 -18.00 -3.53
CA SER A 25 -27.31 -17.78 -2.67
C SER A 25 -27.65 -16.92 -1.45
N ALA A 26 -28.51 -15.90 -1.62
CA ALA A 26 -29.04 -15.09 -0.52
C ALA A 26 -29.94 -15.91 0.42
N LYS A 27 -30.80 -16.77 -0.14
CA LYS A 27 -31.64 -17.67 0.65
C LYS A 27 -30.86 -18.71 1.43
N ASP A 28 -29.71 -19.14 0.86
CA ASP A 28 -28.81 -20.07 1.51
C ASP A 28 -27.82 -19.39 2.50
N GLY A 29 -27.92 -18.07 2.72
CA GLY A 29 -27.09 -17.29 3.63
C GLY A 29 -25.61 -17.15 3.20
N LYS A 30 -25.32 -17.38 1.93
CA LYS A 30 -23.96 -17.33 1.37
C LYS A 30 -23.53 -15.93 0.93
N ILE A 31 -24.43 -14.95 1.07
CA ILE A 31 -24.17 -13.55 0.71
C ILE A 31 -23.80 -12.75 1.95
N ASP A 32 -22.87 -11.85 1.78
CA ASP A 32 -22.45 -10.94 2.84
C ASP A 32 -23.50 -9.86 3.11
N PRO A 33 -23.62 -9.35 4.35
CA PRO A 33 -24.56 -8.28 4.66
C PRO A 33 -24.16 -7.01 3.91
N VAL A 34 -25.09 -6.45 3.14
CA VAL A 34 -24.90 -5.22 2.38
C VAL A 34 -25.30 -4.02 3.23
N ILE A 35 -24.35 -3.12 3.46
CA ILE A 35 -24.49 -1.98 4.37
C ILE A 35 -24.25 -0.67 3.61
N GLY A 36 -25.07 0.35 3.87
CA GLY A 36 -24.85 1.71 3.37
C GLY A 36 -25.15 1.91 1.89
N ARG A 37 -25.93 1.00 1.24
CA ARG A 37 -26.29 1.07 -0.19
C ARG A 37 -27.78 1.18 -0.45
N ASP A 38 -28.52 1.67 0.53
CA ASP A 38 -29.99 1.76 0.46
C ASP A 38 -30.51 2.61 -0.69
N ASP A 39 -29.86 3.74 -0.97
CA ASP A 39 -30.30 4.68 -2.01
C ASP A 39 -30.08 4.10 -3.42
N GLU A 40 -28.94 3.43 -3.63
CA GLU A 40 -28.67 2.74 -4.89
C GLU A 40 -29.63 1.58 -5.10
N ILE A 41 -29.90 0.76 -4.09
CA ILE A 41 -30.87 -0.35 -4.16
C ILE A 41 -32.25 0.18 -4.45
N ARG A 42 -32.72 1.25 -3.78
CA ARG A 42 -33.99 1.92 -4.08
C ARG A 42 -34.06 2.44 -5.51
N SER A 43 -32.93 2.99 -6.00
CA SER A 43 -32.87 3.51 -7.38
C SER A 43 -32.99 2.39 -8.40
N ILE A 44 -32.28 1.26 -8.20
CA ILE A 44 -32.42 0.07 -9.06
C ILE A 44 -33.86 -0.45 -9.02
N THR A 45 -34.44 -0.62 -7.84
CA THR A 45 -35.80 -1.09 -7.64
C THR A 45 -36.81 -0.22 -8.41
N ARG A 46 -36.65 1.11 -8.32
CA ARG A 46 -37.49 2.06 -9.05
C ARG A 46 -37.32 1.95 -10.56
N ILE A 47 -36.08 1.76 -11.05
CA ILE A 47 -35.78 1.64 -12.49
C ILE A 47 -36.40 0.35 -13.03
N LEU A 48 -36.18 -0.79 -12.37
CA LEU A 48 -36.77 -2.08 -12.76
C LEU A 48 -38.29 -2.07 -12.83
N SER A 49 -38.95 -1.20 -12.05
CA SER A 49 -40.42 -1.06 -12.04
C SER A 49 -40.94 -0.10 -13.12
N ARG A 50 -40.10 0.49 -13.97
CA ARG A 50 -40.52 1.42 -15.05
C ARG A 50 -41.02 0.65 -16.26
N LYS A 51 -41.90 1.31 -17.05
CA LYS A 51 -42.40 0.77 -18.33
C LYS A 51 -41.34 0.81 -19.43
N THR A 52 -40.49 1.81 -19.42
CA THR A 52 -39.41 2.03 -20.42
C THR A 52 -38.11 2.42 -19.69
N LYS A 53 -36.96 2.15 -20.28
CA LYS A 53 -35.64 2.33 -19.66
C LYS A 53 -35.58 1.64 -18.29
N ASN A 54 -36.05 0.43 -18.27
CA ASN A 54 -36.22 -0.40 -17.06
C ASN A 54 -34.97 -1.27 -16.76
N ASN A 55 -33.86 -1.06 -17.46
CA ASN A 55 -32.61 -1.77 -17.20
C ASN A 55 -31.64 -0.80 -16.53
N PRO A 56 -31.32 -0.94 -15.24
CA PRO A 56 -30.29 -0.14 -14.57
C PRO A 56 -28.89 -0.57 -15.00
N VAL A 57 -27.99 0.39 -15.08
CA VAL A 57 -26.55 0.13 -15.18
C VAL A 57 -25.83 0.84 -14.05
N LEU A 58 -25.13 0.06 -13.23
CA LEU A 58 -24.29 0.53 -12.13
C LEU A 58 -22.96 1.01 -12.68
N ILE A 59 -22.66 2.28 -12.48
CA ILE A 59 -21.43 2.91 -12.97
C ILE A 59 -20.61 3.37 -11.79
N GLY A 60 -19.38 2.88 -11.67
CA GLY A 60 -18.48 3.27 -10.58
C GLY A 60 -17.11 2.64 -10.75
N GLU A 61 -16.13 3.13 -10.01
CA GLU A 61 -14.78 2.62 -10.03
C GLU A 61 -14.70 1.14 -9.59
N PRO A 62 -13.63 0.41 -9.93
CA PRO A 62 -13.44 -0.96 -9.45
C PRO A 62 -13.43 -1.00 -7.90
N GLY A 63 -14.01 -2.04 -7.31
CA GLY A 63 -13.96 -2.24 -5.85
C GLY A 63 -14.89 -1.35 -5.01
N VAL A 64 -15.75 -0.48 -5.62
CA VAL A 64 -16.69 0.34 -4.85
C VAL A 64 -17.95 -0.41 -4.38
N GLY A 65 -18.08 -1.71 -4.70
CA GLY A 65 -19.19 -2.55 -4.24
C GLY A 65 -20.41 -2.57 -5.18
N LYS A 66 -20.23 -2.50 -6.50
CA LYS A 66 -21.32 -2.60 -7.48
C LYS A 66 -22.08 -3.92 -7.39
N THR A 67 -21.39 -5.04 -7.28
CA THR A 67 -21.95 -6.38 -7.15
C THR A 67 -22.74 -6.54 -5.84
N ALA A 68 -22.19 -5.99 -4.73
CA ALA A 68 -22.84 -5.99 -3.42
C ALA A 68 -24.24 -5.32 -3.45
N ILE A 69 -24.45 -4.28 -4.27
CA ILE A 69 -25.76 -3.62 -4.41
C ILE A 69 -26.79 -4.60 -5.00
N VAL A 70 -26.39 -5.43 -5.96
CA VAL A 70 -27.26 -6.44 -6.58
C VAL A 70 -27.56 -7.57 -5.59
N GLU A 71 -26.58 -7.99 -4.81
CA GLU A 71 -26.73 -8.95 -3.72
C GLU A 71 -27.67 -8.43 -2.62
N GLY A 72 -27.57 -7.13 -2.30
CA GLY A 72 -28.50 -6.46 -1.40
C GLY A 72 -29.93 -6.43 -1.93
N LEU A 73 -30.14 -6.23 -3.23
CA LEU A 73 -31.44 -6.32 -3.86
C LEU A 73 -32.00 -7.74 -3.76
N ALA A 74 -31.17 -8.76 -4.03
CA ALA A 74 -31.58 -10.16 -3.90
C ALA A 74 -32.03 -10.49 -2.47
N THR A 75 -31.29 -10.02 -1.47
CA THR A 75 -31.67 -10.17 -0.05
C THR A 75 -33.02 -9.51 0.26
N ARG A 76 -33.29 -8.31 -0.26
CA ARG A 76 -34.58 -7.63 -0.08
C ARG A 76 -35.72 -8.35 -0.79
N ILE A 77 -35.50 -8.94 -1.97
CA ILE A 77 -36.51 -9.76 -2.66
C ILE A 77 -36.93 -10.93 -1.78
N ILE A 78 -35.98 -11.63 -1.17
CA ILE A 78 -36.28 -12.77 -0.28
C ILE A 78 -37.03 -12.33 0.96
N LYS A 79 -36.62 -11.22 1.59
CA LYS A 79 -37.30 -10.65 2.76
C LYS A 79 -38.65 -10.04 2.42
N GLY A 80 -39.06 -9.97 1.14
CA GLY A 80 -40.29 -9.35 0.69
C GLY A 80 -40.31 -7.83 0.80
N ASP A 81 -39.16 -7.19 1.08
CA ASP A 81 -39.01 -5.73 1.20
C ASP A 81 -38.78 -5.07 -0.17
N VAL A 82 -39.63 -5.40 -1.12
CA VAL A 82 -39.64 -4.86 -2.48
C VAL A 82 -41.09 -4.67 -2.96
N PRO A 83 -41.30 -3.82 -3.99
CA PRO A 83 -42.61 -3.69 -4.63
C PRO A 83 -43.14 -5.04 -5.13
N ASN A 84 -44.49 -5.18 -5.21
CA ASN A 84 -45.13 -6.42 -5.63
C ASN A 84 -44.66 -6.92 -7.01
N SER A 85 -44.21 -6.02 -7.89
CA SER A 85 -43.67 -6.34 -9.22
C SER A 85 -42.35 -7.10 -9.17
N LEU A 86 -41.67 -7.11 -8.03
CA LEU A 86 -40.33 -7.75 -7.85
C LEU A 86 -40.35 -8.92 -6.85
N LYS A 87 -41.43 -9.14 -6.11
CA LYS A 87 -41.48 -10.12 -4.99
C LYS A 87 -41.14 -11.56 -5.37
N ASN A 88 -41.44 -12.00 -6.56
CA ASN A 88 -41.24 -13.40 -6.97
C ASN A 88 -40.16 -13.53 -8.05
N LYS A 89 -39.34 -12.51 -8.20
CA LYS A 89 -38.28 -12.53 -9.19
C LYS A 89 -36.99 -13.13 -8.61
N SER A 90 -36.24 -13.81 -9.47
CA SER A 90 -34.90 -14.29 -9.17
C SER A 90 -33.84 -13.46 -9.93
N ILE A 91 -32.68 -13.24 -9.33
CA ILE A 91 -31.56 -12.55 -9.94
C ILE A 91 -30.50 -13.58 -10.26
N TRP A 92 -30.13 -13.64 -11.54
CA TRP A 92 -29.09 -14.53 -12.04
C TRP A 92 -27.91 -13.73 -12.59
N GLU A 93 -26.74 -13.98 -12.03
CA GLU A 93 -25.47 -13.45 -12.52
C GLU A 93 -24.99 -14.29 -13.70
N LEU A 94 -24.66 -13.64 -14.81
CA LEU A 94 -24.13 -14.30 -16.00
C LEU A 94 -22.61 -14.37 -15.91
N ASP A 95 -22.07 -15.59 -15.91
CA ASP A 95 -20.63 -15.83 -15.94
C ASP A 95 -20.09 -15.75 -17.37
N MET A 96 -19.53 -14.58 -17.72
CA MET A 96 -18.94 -14.34 -19.02
C MET A 96 -17.72 -15.23 -19.28
N GLY A 97 -16.95 -15.53 -18.22
CA GLY A 97 -15.80 -16.42 -18.30
C GLY A 97 -16.19 -17.85 -18.71
N ALA A 98 -17.24 -18.39 -18.06
CA ALA A 98 -17.78 -19.72 -18.36
C ALA A 98 -18.38 -19.81 -19.78
N LEU A 99 -18.99 -18.73 -20.26
CA LEU A 99 -19.53 -18.68 -21.64
C LEU A 99 -18.43 -18.73 -22.70
N VAL A 100 -17.28 -18.09 -22.46
CA VAL A 100 -16.15 -18.05 -23.39
C VAL A 100 -15.24 -19.26 -23.23
N ALA A 101 -15.10 -19.80 -22.02
CA ALA A 101 -14.20 -20.92 -21.75
C ALA A 101 -14.53 -22.15 -22.62
N GLY A 102 -13.54 -22.67 -23.33
CA GLY A 102 -13.65 -23.84 -24.18
C GLY A 102 -14.42 -23.65 -25.48
N ALA A 103 -14.90 -22.45 -25.81
CA ALA A 103 -15.48 -22.15 -27.10
C ALA A 103 -14.34 -22.04 -28.15
N LYS A 104 -14.21 -23.07 -29.01
CA LYS A 104 -13.18 -23.10 -30.07
C LYS A 104 -13.51 -22.16 -31.23
N TYR A 105 -14.78 -21.86 -31.44
CA TYR A 105 -15.27 -21.06 -32.56
C TYR A 105 -16.30 -20.03 -32.06
N ARG A 106 -16.38 -18.90 -32.75
CA ARG A 106 -17.33 -17.80 -32.50
C ARG A 106 -18.79 -18.30 -32.37
N GLY A 107 -19.21 -19.25 -33.20
CA GLY A 107 -20.56 -19.79 -33.21
C GLY A 107 -20.96 -20.47 -31.89
N GLU A 108 -20.04 -21.15 -31.23
CA GLU A 108 -20.33 -21.85 -29.95
C GLU A 108 -20.68 -20.89 -28.82
N PHE A 109 -19.98 -19.77 -28.71
CA PHE A 109 -20.33 -18.73 -27.73
C PHE A 109 -21.70 -18.11 -28.02
N GLU A 110 -21.95 -17.78 -29.31
CA GLU A 110 -23.24 -17.23 -29.74
C GLU A 110 -24.40 -18.19 -29.43
N GLU A 111 -24.23 -19.49 -29.67
CA GLU A 111 -25.22 -20.53 -29.36
C GLU A 111 -25.48 -20.65 -27.85
N ARG A 112 -24.40 -20.64 -27.02
CA ARG A 112 -24.52 -20.68 -25.57
C ARG A 112 -25.27 -19.45 -25.04
N LEU A 113 -24.91 -18.26 -25.47
CA LEU A 113 -25.59 -17.03 -25.08
C LEU A 113 -27.04 -17.00 -25.54
N LYS A 114 -27.33 -17.44 -26.78
CA LYS A 114 -28.72 -17.57 -27.27
C LYS A 114 -29.53 -18.52 -26.42
N ALA A 115 -28.95 -19.64 -25.99
CA ALA A 115 -29.66 -20.63 -25.16
C ALA A 115 -30.00 -20.02 -23.79
N VAL A 116 -29.08 -19.30 -23.14
CA VAL A 116 -29.31 -18.58 -21.89
C VAL A 116 -30.40 -17.51 -22.05
N LEU A 117 -30.27 -16.64 -23.08
CA LEU A 117 -31.23 -15.58 -23.33
C LEU A 117 -32.63 -16.09 -23.64
N LYS A 118 -32.71 -17.26 -24.32
CA LYS A 118 -33.99 -17.93 -24.55
C LYS A 118 -34.63 -18.40 -23.25
N GLU A 119 -33.85 -19.02 -22.36
CA GLU A 119 -34.37 -19.47 -21.05
C GLU A 119 -34.86 -18.29 -20.20
N VAL A 120 -34.12 -17.16 -20.17
CA VAL A 120 -34.51 -15.94 -19.49
C VAL A 120 -35.80 -15.37 -20.10
N LYS A 121 -35.94 -15.36 -21.44
CA LYS A 121 -37.14 -14.91 -22.10
C LYS A 121 -38.33 -15.80 -21.78
N ASP A 122 -38.15 -17.13 -21.83
CA ASP A 122 -39.20 -18.12 -21.60
C ASP A 122 -39.70 -18.12 -20.12
N SER A 123 -38.95 -17.47 -19.20
CA SER A 123 -39.39 -17.25 -17.80
C SER A 123 -40.45 -16.17 -17.62
N ASP A 124 -40.92 -15.54 -18.69
CA ASP A 124 -41.94 -14.47 -18.68
C ASP A 124 -41.64 -13.31 -17.67
N GLY A 125 -40.37 -12.97 -17.55
CA GLY A 125 -39.89 -11.86 -16.73
C GLY A 125 -39.73 -12.21 -15.23
N GLU A 126 -39.76 -13.48 -14.84
CA GLU A 126 -39.45 -13.91 -13.47
C GLU A 126 -37.92 -13.84 -13.18
N ILE A 127 -37.10 -13.86 -14.21
CA ILE A 127 -35.64 -13.78 -14.11
C ILE A 127 -35.16 -12.37 -14.45
N ILE A 128 -34.34 -11.81 -13.55
CA ILE A 128 -33.55 -10.59 -13.79
C ILE A 128 -32.12 -11.02 -13.99
N MET A 129 -31.56 -10.72 -15.15
CA MET A 129 -30.16 -11.06 -15.45
C MET A 129 -29.24 -9.97 -14.91
N PHE A 130 -28.24 -10.35 -14.15
CA PHE A 130 -27.14 -9.47 -13.76
C PHE A 130 -25.90 -9.77 -14.63
N ILE A 131 -25.32 -8.71 -15.21
CA ILE A 131 -24.12 -8.81 -16.02
C ILE A 131 -23.07 -7.87 -15.44
N ASP A 132 -22.11 -8.45 -14.76
CA ASP A 132 -20.92 -7.69 -14.38
C ASP A 132 -20.04 -7.47 -15.61
N GLU A 133 -19.33 -6.36 -15.63
CA GLU A 133 -18.53 -5.92 -16.79
C GLU A 133 -19.31 -5.96 -18.13
N ILE A 134 -20.53 -5.41 -18.12
CA ILE A 134 -21.44 -5.43 -19.27
C ILE A 134 -20.79 -4.90 -20.57
N HIS A 135 -19.74 -4.10 -20.47
CA HIS A 135 -18.96 -3.63 -21.60
C HIS A 135 -18.28 -4.77 -22.40
N MET A 136 -18.01 -5.93 -21.76
CA MET A 136 -17.48 -7.10 -22.46
C MET A 136 -18.45 -7.66 -23.51
N ILE A 137 -19.75 -7.58 -23.23
CA ILE A 137 -20.79 -8.03 -24.19
C ILE A 137 -20.93 -7.04 -25.33
N VAL A 138 -20.80 -5.73 -25.02
CA VAL A 138 -21.09 -4.65 -25.97
C VAL A 138 -19.85 -4.25 -26.77
N GLY A 139 -18.66 -4.35 -26.18
CA GLY A 139 -17.39 -3.92 -26.77
C GLY A 139 -16.66 -4.96 -27.59
N ALA A 140 -17.06 -6.20 -27.50
CA ALA A 140 -16.41 -7.32 -28.18
C ALA A 140 -16.43 -7.27 -29.73
N GLY A 141 -17.11 -6.30 -30.34
CA GLY A 141 -17.20 -6.12 -31.80
C GLY A 141 -16.16 -5.18 -32.42
N ALA A 142 -15.27 -4.54 -31.63
CA ALA A 142 -14.36 -3.49 -32.14
C ALA A 142 -13.00 -4.00 -32.65
N LEU A 143 -12.65 -5.26 -32.40
CA LEU A 143 -11.46 -5.90 -32.96
C LEU A 143 -11.90 -6.85 -34.10
N GLU A 144 -11.19 -6.85 -35.23
CA GLU A 144 -11.45 -7.76 -36.35
C GLU A 144 -11.49 -9.22 -35.84
N GLY A 145 -12.69 -9.83 -35.83
CA GLY A 145 -12.91 -11.18 -35.32
C GLY A 145 -13.54 -11.29 -33.93
N ALA A 146 -13.84 -10.19 -33.23
CA ALA A 146 -14.44 -10.21 -31.89
C ALA A 146 -15.98 -10.38 -31.93
N MET A 147 -16.51 -11.01 -30.86
CA MET A 147 -17.88 -11.45 -30.72
C MET A 147 -18.88 -10.29 -30.56
N ASP A 148 -19.90 -10.19 -31.40
CA ASP A 148 -20.94 -9.16 -31.29
C ASP A 148 -22.16 -9.70 -30.52
N ALA A 149 -21.96 -10.00 -29.25
CA ALA A 149 -23.03 -10.41 -28.34
C ALA A 149 -24.04 -9.27 -28.10
N GLY A 150 -23.59 -8.02 -28.28
CA GLY A 150 -24.46 -6.85 -28.15
C GLY A 150 -25.64 -6.86 -29.14
N ASN A 151 -25.44 -7.32 -30.36
CA ASN A 151 -26.51 -7.38 -31.36
C ASN A 151 -27.59 -8.42 -31.04
N MET A 152 -27.30 -9.41 -30.20
CA MET A 152 -28.31 -10.35 -29.73
C MET A 152 -29.13 -9.77 -28.57
N LEU A 153 -28.49 -9.07 -27.66
CA LEU A 153 -29.11 -8.51 -26.47
C LEU A 153 -30.00 -7.29 -26.81
N LYS A 154 -29.59 -6.45 -27.75
CA LYS A 154 -30.28 -5.21 -28.16
C LYS A 154 -31.74 -5.39 -28.52
N PRO A 155 -32.14 -6.38 -29.38
CA PRO A 155 -33.56 -6.58 -29.75
C PRO A 155 -34.39 -7.01 -28.55
N MET A 156 -33.86 -7.86 -27.67
CA MET A 156 -34.58 -8.41 -26.51
C MET A 156 -34.83 -7.33 -25.44
N LEU A 157 -33.79 -6.52 -25.15
CA LEU A 157 -33.93 -5.34 -24.29
C LEU A 157 -34.90 -4.31 -24.88
N ALA A 158 -34.88 -4.16 -26.22
CA ALA A 158 -35.77 -3.23 -26.92
C ALA A 158 -37.24 -3.61 -26.79
N ARG A 159 -37.57 -4.90 -26.80
CA ARG A 159 -38.94 -5.43 -26.68
C ARG A 159 -39.37 -5.65 -25.24
N GLY A 160 -38.46 -5.47 -24.26
CA GLY A 160 -38.72 -5.75 -22.86
C GLY A 160 -38.87 -7.25 -22.54
N GLU A 161 -38.34 -8.12 -23.40
CA GLU A 161 -38.36 -9.57 -23.25
C GLU A 161 -37.35 -10.07 -22.20
N VAL A 162 -36.34 -9.24 -21.88
CA VAL A 162 -35.33 -9.52 -20.88
C VAL A 162 -35.14 -8.29 -20.01
N HIS A 163 -35.08 -8.50 -18.69
CA HIS A 163 -34.69 -7.50 -17.71
C HIS A 163 -33.20 -7.71 -17.32
N CYS A 164 -32.43 -6.65 -17.36
CA CYS A 164 -30.99 -6.72 -17.11
C CYS A 164 -30.55 -5.63 -16.15
N ILE A 165 -29.68 -5.99 -15.21
CA ILE A 165 -28.85 -5.08 -14.40
C ILE A 165 -27.44 -5.19 -14.95
N GLY A 166 -26.85 -4.09 -15.40
CA GLY A 166 -25.44 -4.06 -15.82
C GLY A 166 -24.56 -3.41 -14.77
N ALA A 167 -23.30 -3.78 -14.72
CA ALA A 167 -22.27 -3.08 -13.96
C ALA A 167 -21.05 -2.81 -14.85
N THR A 168 -20.42 -1.63 -14.70
CA THR A 168 -19.23 -1.24 -15.46
C THR A 168 -18.55 -0.03 -14.84
N THR A 169 -17.37 0.35 -15.32
CA THR A 169 -16.71 1.62 -14.96
C THR A 169 -17.22 2.79 -15.79
N LEU A 170 -16.95 4.03 -15.35
CA LEU A 170 -17.37 5.23 -16.07
C LEU A 170 -16.69 5.32 -17.45
N ASN A 171 -15.42 4.97 -17.55
CA ASN A 171 -14.65 5.00 -18.79
C ASN A 171 -15.17 3.99 -19.81
N GLU A 172 -15.46 2.79 -19.39
CA GLU A 172 -16.00 1.72 -20.24
C GLU A 172 -17.44 2.04 -20.67
N TYR A 173 -18.25 2.59 -19.75
CA TYR A 173 -19.58 3.05 -20.09
C TYR A 173 -19.55 4.06 -21.23
N ARG A 174 -18.71 5.11 -21.13
CA ARG A 174 -18.53 6.13 -22.18
C ARG A 174 -18.02 5.56 -23.49
N LYS A 175 -17.08 4.62 -23.41
CA LYS A 175 -16.42 4.03 -24.57
C LYS A 175 -17.33 3.10 -25.36
N TYR A 176 -18.15 2.28 -24.68
CA TYR A 176 -18.88 1.17 -25.31
C TYR A 176 -20.40 1.34 -25.29
N ILE A 177 -21.00 1.86 -24.22
CA ILE A 177 -22.46 1.93 -24.08
C ILE A 177 -23.01 3.28 -24.55
N GLU A 178 -22.40 4.37 -24.15
CA GLU A 178 -22.86 5.72 -24.49
C GLU A 178 -22.73 6.04 -26.00
N LYS A 179 -21.78 5.44 -26.68
CA LYS A 179 -21.63 5.54 -28.14
C LYS A 179 -22.65 4.76 -28.93
N ASP A 180 -23.34 3.81 -28.33
CA ASP A 180 -24.37 3.01 -28.95
C ASP A 180 -25.77 3.54 -28.59
N ALA A 181 -26.35 4.33 -29.49
CA ALA A 181 -27.66 4.97 -29.27
C ALA A 181 -28.80 4.00 -28.96
N ALA A 182 -28.70 2.73 -29.38
CA ALA A 182 -29.72 1.71 -29.09
C ALA A 182 -29.65 1.25 -27.64
N LEU A 183 -28.46 1.07 -27.10
CA LEU A 183 -28.23 0.68 -25.70
C LEU A 183 -28.44 1.85 -24.74
N GLU A 184 -27.95 3.05 -25.06
CA GLU A 184 -28.12 4.25 -24.23
C GLU A 184 -29.60 4.53 -23.94
N ARG A 185 -30.48 4.32 -24.92
CA ARG A 185 -31.92 4.50 -24.77
C ARG A 185 -32.61 3.42 -23.91
N ARG A 186 -31.90 2.33 -23.59
CA ARG A 186 -32.49 1.18 -22.84
C ARG A 186 -31.96 1.08 -21.43
N PHE A 187 -30.74 1.57 -21.20
CA PHE A 187 -30.14 1.59 -19.88
C PHE A 187 -30.36 2.91 -19.16
N GLN A 188 -30.57 2.82 -17.85
CA GLN A 188 -30.62 3.98 -16.95
C GLN A 188 -29.41 3.96 -16.03
N LYS A 189 -28.62 5.03 -16.04
CA LYS A 189 -27.42 5.17 -15.22
C LYS A 189 -27.75 5.25 -13.73
N VAL A 190 -27.05 4.49 -12.91
CA VAL A 190 -27.00 4.59 -11.46
C VAL A 190 -25.52 4.74 -11.06
N LEU A 191 -25.17 5.93 -10.58
CA LEU A 191 -23.80 6.21 -10.19
C LEU A 191 -23.53 5.63 -8.79
N VAL A 192 -22.52 4.77 -8.70
CA VAL A 192 -22.04 4.18 -7.45
C VAL A 192 -20.77 4.90 -7.05
N LYS A 193 -20.87 5.72 -6.03
CA LYS A 193 -19.72 6.47 -5.50
C LYS A 193 -18.91 5.60 -4.55
N GLU A 194 -17.62 5.93 -4.42
CA GLU A 194 -16.77 5.42 -3.36
C GLU A 194 -17.39 5.78 -2.00
N PRO A 195 -17.52 4.83 -1.06
CA PRO A 195 -18.03 5.10 0.28
C PRO A 195 -17.03 5.95 1.06
N THR A 196 -17.55 6.71 2.03
CA THR A 196 -16.68 7.44 2.96
C THR A 196 -15.92 6.48 3.90
N VAL A 197 -14.89 6.98 4.56
CA VAL A 197 -14.17 6.21 5.61
C VAL A 197 -15.15 5.73 6.70
N LEU A 198 -16.11 6.56 7.12
CA LEU A 198 -17.13 6.18 8.12
C LEU A 198 -18.05 5.09 7.63
N ASP A 199 -18.52 5.16 6.38
CA ASP A 199 -19.33 4.11 5.77
C ASP A 199 -18.53 2.81 5.67
N THR A 200 -17.25 2.89 5.30
CA THR A 200 -16.36 1.74 5.21
C THR A 200 -16.15 1.08 6.56
N ILE A 201 -15.95 1.85 7.64
CA ILE A 201 -15.85 1.29 9.00
C ILE A 201 -17.14 0.51 9.34
N THR A 202 -18.30 1.06 8.99
CA THR A 202 -19.58 0.39 9.23
C THR A 202 -19.71 -0.92 8.42
N ILE A 203 -19.27 -0.91 7.16
CA ILE A 203 -19.21 -2.11 6.31
C ILE A 203 -18.27 -3.16 6.95
N LEU A 204 -17.06 -2.78 7.34
CA LEU A 204 -16.11 -3.69 7.98
C LEU A 204 -16.65 -4.28 9.29
N ARG A 205 -17.34 -3.48 10.11
CA ARG A 205 -18.03 -3.98 11.33
C ARG A 205 -19.09 -5.03 11.01
N GLY A 206 -19.81 -4.87 9.92
CA GLY A 206 -20.79 -5.86 9.47
C GLY A 206 -20.18 -7.16 8.93
N LEU A 207 -18.99 -7.06 8.30
CA LEU A 207 -18.25 -8.21 7.77
C LEU A 207 -17.40 -8.93 8.84
N LYS A 208 -17.02 -8.22 9.92
CA LYS A 208 -16.19 -8.72 10.99
C LYS A 208 -16.52 -10.13 11.47
N PRO A 209 -17.81 -10.47 11.82
CA PRO A 209 -18.12 -11.80 12.35
C PRO A 209 -17.78 -12.92 11.36
N LYS A 210 -17.97 -12.69 10.06
CA LYS A 210 -17.66 -13.67 9.01
C LYS A 210 -16.15 -13.88 8.87
N PHE A 211 -15.34 -12.82 8.90
CA PHE A 211 -13.89 -12.92 8.86
C PHE A 211 -13.34 -13.61 10.13
N GLU A 212 -13.89 -13.30 11.29
CA GLU A 212 -13.50 -13.96 12.54
C GLU A 212 -13.75 -15.46 12.52
N VAL A 213 -14.90 -15.88 11.97
CA VAL A 213 -15.23 -17.31 11.83
C VAL A 213 -14.34 -17.97 10.77
N PHE A 214 -14.18 -17.35 9.59
CA PHE A 214 -13.42 -17.93 8.48
C PHE A 214 -11.93 -18.11 8.80
N HIS A 215 -11.33 -17.13 9.47
CA HIS A 215 -9.90 -17.19 9.84
C HIS A 215 -9.66 -17.78 11.22
N GLY A 216 -10.67 -17.88 12.08
CA GLY A 216 -10.51 -18.37 13.45
C GLY A 216 -9.76 -17.38 14.35
N VAL A 217 -9.81 -16.09 14.05
CA VAL A 217 -9.11 -15.01 14.77
C VAL A 217 -10.11 -14.06 15.43
N ASN A 218 -9.62 -13.16 16.27
CA ASN A 218 -10.39 -12.08 16.89
C ASN A 218 -9.95 -10.73 16.28
N ILE A 219 -10.88 -9.93 15.77
CA ILE A 219 -10.57 -8.64 15.12
C ILE A 219 -11.00 -7.49 16.02
N LYS A 220 -10.04 -6.68 16.49
CA LYS A 220 -10.36 -5.49 17.30
C LYS A 220 -11.02 -4.40 16.46
N ASP A 221 -11.95 -3.64 17.05
CA ASP A 221 -12.57 -2.50 16.37
C ASP A 221 -11.54 -1.46 15.90
N LYS A 222 -10.47 -1.25 16.65
CA LYS A 222 -9.36 -0.38 16.25
C LYS A 222 -8.69 -0.83 14.96
N ALA A 223 -8.60 -2.13 14.70
CA ALA A 223 -8.06 -2.65 13.45
C ALA A 223 -8.95 -2.29 12.25
N LEU A 224 -10.29 -2.35 12.41
CA LEU A 224 -11.24 -1.95 11.37
C LEU A 224 -11.15 -0.44 11.07
N VAL A 225 -11.05 0.38 12.11
CA VAL A 225 -10.84 1.82 11.98
C VAL A 225 -9.51 2.11 11.29
N ALA A 226 -8.44 1.44 11.70
CA ALA A 226 -7.13 1.56 11.08
C ALA A 226 -7.15 1.14 9.60
N ALA A 227 -7.78 0.01 9.27
CA ALA A 227 -7.89 -0.47 7.89
C ALA A 227 -8.58 0.54 6.98
N ALA A 228 -9.70 1.13 7.42
CA ALA A 228 -10.41 2.13 6.64
C ALA A 228 -9.62 3.45 6.50
N THR A 229 -9.07 3.98 7.61
CA THR A 229 -8.39 5.27 7.61
C THR A 229 -7.02 5.22 6.94
N LEU A 230 -6.24 4.17 7.22
CA LEU A 230 -4.90 4.05 6.67
C LEU A 230 -4.94 3.65 5.18
N SER A 231 -5.89 2.79 4.77
CA SER A 231 -6.03 2.46 3.35
C SER A 231 -6.47 3.67 2.52
N ASP A 232 -7.38 4.48 3.03
CA ASP A 232 -7.82 5.71 2.36
C ASP A 232 -6.65 6.67 2.14
N ARG A 233 -5.82 6.83 3.17
CA ARG A 233 -4.68 7.75 3.17
C ARG A 233 -3.47 7.25 2.36
N TYR A 234 -3.18 5.95 2.41
CA TYR A 234 -1.89 5.40 1.93
C TYR A 234 -1.99 4.55 0.68
N ILE A 235 -3.16 4.03 0.33
CA ILE A 235 -3.39 3.24 -0.87
C ILE A 235 -4.24 4.07 -1.85
N THR A 236 -3.57 4.71 -2.82
CA THR A 236 -4.19 5.68 -3.73
C THR A 236 -4.61 5.09 -5.08
N ASP A 237 -4.16 3.90 -5.41
CA ASP A 237 -4.43 3.20 -6.67
C ASP A 237 -5.67 2.28 -6.62
N ARG A 238 -6.30 2.15 -5.46
CA ARG A 238 -7.51 1.34 -5.21
C ARG A 238 -8.55 2.14 -4.44
N PHE A 239 -9.79 1.69 -4.47
CA PHE A 239 -10.95 2.39 -3.89
C PHE A 239 -11.51 1.67 -2.67
N LEU A 240 -12.13 2.44 -1.77
CA LEU A 240 -12.92 1.89 -0.66
C LEU A 240 -14.25 1.30 -1.21
N PRO A 241 -14.80 0.24 -0.56
CA PRO A 241 -14.31 -0.41 0.65
C PRO A 241 -13.31 -1.53 0.37
N ASP A 242 -13.11 -1.93 -0.86
CA ASP A 242 -12.35 -3.11 -1.31
C ASP A 242 -10.95 -3.17 -0.71
N LYS A 243 -10.17 -2.07 -0.84
CA LYS A 243 -8.81 -1.98 -0.27
C LYS A 243 -8.77 -2.18 1.26
N ALA A 244 -9.80 -1.75 1.97
CA ALA A 244 -9.88 -1.91 3.43
C ALA A 244 -10.34 -3.33 3.82
N ILE A 245 -11.20 -3.94 3.04
CA ILE A 245 -11.64 -5.33 3.20
C ILE A 245 -10.44 -6.27 3.00
N ASP A 246 -9.68 -6.10 1.93
CA ASP A 246 -8.50 -6.90 1.63
C ASP A 246 -7.43 -6.78 2.72
N LEU A 247 -7.25 -5.58 3.31
CA LEU A 247 -6.32 -5.40 4.43
C LEU A 247 -6.71 -6.23 5.65
N ILE A 248 -7.99 -6.25 6.00
CA ILE A 248 -8.48 -7.05 7.13
C ILE A 248 -8.35 -8.53 6.81
N ASP A 249 -8.68 -8.94 5.60
CA ASP A 249 -8.57 -10.34 5.16
C ASP A 249 -7.12 -10.82 5.21
N GLU A 250 -6.17 -10.07 4.63
CA GLU A 250 -4.74 -10.41 4.67
C GLU A 250 -4.16 -10.37 6.09
N ALA A 251 -4.57 -9.40 6.92
CA ALA A 251 -4.14 -9.33 8.31
C ALA A 251 -4.64 -10.55 9.11
N ALA A 252 -5.91 -10.92 8.93
CA ALA A 252 -6.50 -12.10 9.56
C ALA A 252 -5.84 -13.41 9.08
N ALA A 253 -5.61 -13.53 7.77
CA ALA A 253 -4.88 -14.66 7.18
C ALA A 253 -3.44 -14.77 7.73
N THR A 254 -2.76 -13.64 7.87
CA THR A 254 -1.38 -13.60 8.41
C THR A 254 -1.34 -14.09 9.87
N ILE A 255 -2.25 -13.62 10.71
CA ILE A 255 -2.37 -14.09 12.10
C ILE A 255 -2.70 -15.59 12.15
N LYS A 256 -3.64 -16.06 11.33
CA LYS A 256 -3.97 -17.49 11.21
C LYS A 256 -2.75 -18.34 10.89
N VAL A 257 -1.97 -17.93 9.88
CA VAL A 257 -0.73 -18.62 9.50
C VAL A 257 0.29 -18.60 10.64
N GLN A 258 0.42 -17.50 11.37
CA GLN A 258 1.29 -17.40 12.54
C GLN A 258 0.85 -18.35 13.68
N MET A 259 -0.46 -18.46 13.92
CA MET A 259 -1.02 -19.39 14.91
C MET A 259 -0.79 -20.86 14.56
N GLU A 260 -0.82 -21.19 13.27
CA GLU A 260 -0.62 -22.55 12.77
C GLU A 260 0.87 -22.92 12.63
N SER A 261 1.74 -21.93 12.48
CA SER A 261 3.19 -22.09 12.28
C SER A 261 3.93 -22.25 13.61
N VAL A 262 5.11 -22.84 13.54
CA VAL A 262 6.02 -22.91 14.69
C VAL A 262 6.47 -21.50 15.06
N PRO A 263 6.38 -21.09 16.34
CA PRO A 263 6.84 -19.78 16.79
C PRO A 263 8.31 -19.54 16.44
N THR A 264 8.65 -18.30 16.05
CA THR A 264 10.02 -17.92 15.67
C THR A 264 11.05 -18.24 16.77
N GLU A 265 10.65 -18.10 18.04
CA GLU A 265 11.52 -18.42 19.16
C GLU A 265 11.84 -19.92 19.23
N LEU A 266 10.85 -20.78 18.98
CA LEU A 266 11.03 -22.23 18.97
C LEU A 266 11.88 -22.66 17.76
N ASP A 267 11.62 -22.12 16.57
CA ASP A 267 12.43 -22.39 15.37
C ASP A 267 13.90 -21.97 15.56
N ASN A 268 14.14 -20.80 16.16
CA ASN A 268 15.50 -20.35 16.51
C ASN A 268 16.20 -21.25 17.52
N LEU A 269 15.48 -21.75 18.53
CA LEU A 269 16.00 -22.71 19.48
C LEU A 269 16.35 -24.03 18.82
N GLU A 270 15.47 -24.58 17.99
CA GLU A 270 15.71 -25.81 17.23
C GLU A 270 16.94 -25.68 16.29
N ARG A 271 17.08 -24.55 15.60
CA ARG A 271 18.26 -24.27 14.76
C ARG A 271 19.56 -24.18 15.58
N ASN A 272 19.52 -23.54 16.75
CA ASN A 272 20.67 -23.45 17.62
C ASN A 272 21.07 -24.82 18.17
N ILE A 273 20.11 -25.63 18.59
CA ILE A 273 20.33 -27.00 19.04
C ILE A 273 20.96 -27.81 17.90
N MET A 274 20.41 -27.77 16.69
CA MET A 274 20.94 -28.48 15.53
C MET A 274 22.40 -28.05 15.23
N ARG A 275 22.70 -26.75 15.28
CA ARG A 275 24.05 -26.23 15.06
C ARG A 275 25.03 -26.79 16.10
N LEU A 276 24.68 -26.79 17.37
CA LEU A 276 25.52 -27.31 18.42
C LEU A 276 25.69 -28.84 18.35
N GLU A 277 24.66 -29.56 17.91
CA GLU A 277 24.75 -31.01 17.68
C GLU A 277 25.72 -31.34 16.55
N ILE A 278 25.66 -30.57 15.45
CA ILE A 278 26.61 -30.70 14.32
C ILE A 278 28.03 -30.39 14.79
N GLU A 279 28.24 -29.29 15.56
CA GLU A 279 29.55 -28.93 16.12
C GLU A 279 30.08 -30.06 17.02
N LYS A 280 29.22 -30.62 17.90
CA LYS A 280 29.60 -31.73 18.77
C LYS A 280 30.02 -32.98 18.00
N GLU A 281 29.27 -33.36 16.97
CA GLU A 281 29.64 -34.51 16.11
C GLU A 281 30.93 -34.31 15.32
N ALA A 282 31.23 -33.08 14.93
CA ALA A 282 32.50 -32.73 14.28
C ALA A 282 33.67 -32.86 15.26
N LEU A 283 33.54 -32.31 16.48
CA LEU A 283 34.58 -32.31 17.48
C LEU A 283 34.84 -33.70 18.09
N LYS A 284 33.89 -34.63 18.10
CA LYS A 284 34.08 -36.02 18.52
C LYS A 284 35.15 -36.76 17.71
N LYS A 285 35.43 -36.30 16.47
CA LYS A 285 36.45 -36.89 15.61
C LYS A 285 37.88 -36.41 15.95
N GLU A 286 37.99 -35.33 16.74
CA GLU A 286 39.24 -34.77 17.21
C GLU A 286 39.58 -35.32 18.59
N LYS A 287 40.88 -35.55 18.87
CA LYS A 287 41.31 -36.22 20.12
C LYS A 287 42.07 -35.30 21.09
N ASP A 288 42.12 -34.01 20.80
CA ASP A 288 42.80 -33.01 21.59
C ASP A 288 41.96 -32.60 22.85
N ASP A 289 42.63 -32.14 23.88
CA ASP A 289 41.99 -31.78 25.15
C ASP A 289 41.14 -30.49 25.04
N ILE A 290 41.44 -29.65 24.07
CA ILE A 290 40.65 -28.43 23.78
C ILE A 290 39.26 -28.84 23.28
N SER A 291 39.20 -29.78 22.31
CA SER A 291 37.95 -30.30 21.76
C SER A 291 37.10 -31.05 22.81
N LYS A 292 37.73 -31.76 23.75
CA LYS A 292 37.01 -32.41 24.90
C LYS A 292 36.34 -31.37 25.77
N ASN A 293 37.07 -30.32 26.21
CA ASN A 293 36.52 -29.25 27.02
C ASN A 293 35.38 -28.51 26.32
N ARG A 294 35.51 -28.32 24.98
CA ARG A 294 34.45 -27.69 24.19
C ARG A 294 33.21 -28.56 24.11
N ILE A 295 33.36 -29.90 23.96
CA ILE A 295 32.25 -30.88 23.99
C ILE A 295 31.49 -30.83 25.33
N GLU A 296 32.19 -30.78 26.49
CA GLU A 296 31.54 -30.67 27.78
C GLU A 296 30.73 -29.37 27.93
N ASN A 297 31.24 -28.26 27.39
CA ASN A 297 30.50 -26.98 27.38
C ASN A 297 29.28 -27.07 26.47
N ILE A 298 29.43 -27.62 25.26
CA ILE A 298 28.31 -27.84 24.33
C ILE A 298 27.24 -28.73 24.96
N ASP A 299 27.62 -29.78 25.72
CA ASP A 299 26.65 -30.65 26.39
C ASP A 299 25.82 -29.91 27.46
N LYS A 300 26.44 -28.99 28.20
CA LYS A 300 25.74 -28.15 29.17
C LYS A 300 24.78 -27.16 28.47
N GLU A 301 25.25 -26.53 27.36
CA GLU A 301 24.44 -25.63 26.55
C GLU A 301 23.25 -26.38 25.91
N LEU A 302 23.48 -27.56 25.33
CA LEU A 302 22.46 -28.40 24.74
C LEU A 302 21.40 -28.84 25.77
N PHE A 303 21.84 -29.21 26.97
CA PHE A 303 20.89 -29.59 28.02
C PHE A 303 19.95 -28.45 28.38
N SER A 304 20.48 -27.23 28.57
CA SER A 304 19.68 -26.05 28.91
C SER A 304 18.76 -25.62 27.78
N LEU A 305 19.22 -25.71 26.51
CA LEU A 305 18.39 -25.34 25.32
C LEU A 305 17.29 -26.38 25.08
N LYS A 306 17.57 -27.69 25.24
CA LYS A 306 16.55 -28.74 25.09
C LYS A 306 15.48 -28.70 26.19
N GLU A 307 15.83 -28.27 27.38
CA GLU A 307 14.84 -28.05 28.44
C GLU A 307 13.92 -26.89 28.12
N LYS A 308 14.48 -25.76 27.63
CA LYS A 308 13.70 -24.60 27.16
C LYS A 308 12.83 -24.93 25.93
N GLU A 309 13.38 -25.68 24.97
CA GLU A 309 12.64 -26.15 23.79
C GLU A 309 11.42 -26.96 24.22
N LYS A 310 11.60 -27.93 25.12
CA LYS A 310 10.53 -28.79 25.61
C LYS A 310 9.43 -28.00 26.32
N ASP A 311 9.79 -27.04 27.19
CA ASP A 311 8.82 -26.19 27.89
C ASP A 311 8.04 -25.33 26.93
N LEU A 312 8.73 -24.65 25.99
CA LEU A 312 8.11 -23.78 25.02
C LEU A 312 7.21 -24.56 24.05
N LYS A 313 7.63 -25.77 23.63
CA LYS A 313 6.86 -26.65 22.77
C LYS A 313 5.57 -27.15 23.43
N ASN A 314 5.63 -27.54 24.68
CA ASN A 314 4.45 -27.98 25.45
C ASN A 314 3.44 -26.82 25.56
N ARG A 315 3.88 -25.62 25.91
CA ARG A 315 3.01 -24.44 26.01
C ARG A 315 2.38 -24.11 24.67
N TRP A 316 3.17 -24.15 23.60
CA TRP A 316 2.66 -23.89 22.22
C TRP A 316 1.61 -24.94 21.81
N GLU A 317 1.83 -26.23 22.07
CA GLU A 317 0.86 -27.30 21.79
C GLU A 317 -0.44 -27.13 22.58
N GLU A 318 -0.36 -26.73 23.85
CA GLU A 318 -1.52 -26.42 24.68
C GLU A 318 -2.31 -25.23 24.14
N GLU A 319 -1.66 -24.10 23.88
CA GLU A 319 -2.31 -22.91 23.30
C GLU A 319 -2.95 -23.22 21.94
N LYS A 320 -2.26 -23.94 21.05
CA LYS A 320 -2.78 -24.37 19.77
C LYS A 320 -4.04 -25.24 19.89
N SER A 321 -4.07 -26.16 20.87
CA SER A 321 -5.23 -27.00 21.11
C SER A 321 -6.45 -26.20 21.60
N VAL A 322 -6.23 -25.19 22.45
CA VAL A 322 -7.29 -24.30 22.95
C VAL A 322 -7.84 -23.44 21.80
N ASN A 323 -6.96 -22.84 21.01
CA ASN A 323 -7.35 -22.02 19.87
C ASN A 323 -8.16 -22.82 18.82
N THR A 324 -7.77 -24.07 18.57
CA THR A 324 -8.55 -24.97 17.68
C THR A 324 -9.96 -25.23 18.21
N LYS A 325 -10.12 -25.38 19.55
CA LYS A 325 -11.44 -25.55 20.17
C LYS A 325 -12.29 -24.27 20.07
N ILE A 326 -11.69 -23.10 20.26
CA ILE A 326 -12.34 -21.80 20.11
C ILE A 326 -12.84 -21.61 18.67
N SER A 327 -12.01 -21.89 17.67
CA SER A 327 -12.40 -21.79 16.27
C SER A 327 -13.60 -22.69 15.94
N LYS A 328 -13.57 -23.95 16.36
CA LYS A 328 -14.70 -24.87 16.16
C LYS A 328 -15.99 -24.38 16.84
N LYS A 329 -15.89 -23.76 18.03
CA LYS A 329 -17.06 -23.21 18.70
C LYS A 329 -17.64 -21.99 17.98
N LYS A 330 -16.79 -21.14 17.41
CA LYS A 330 -17.22 -20.03 16.57
C LYS A 330 -17.95 -20.51 15.31
N GLU A 331 -17.47 -21.57 14.65
CA GLU A 331 -18.14 -22.23 13.53
C GLU A 331 -19.51 -22.84 13.92
N GLU A 332 -19.61 -23.47 15.09
CA GLU A 332 -20.88 -24.01 15.61
C GLU A 332 -21.90 -22.88 15.87
N ILE A 333 -21.45 -21.74 16.42
CA ILE A 333 -22.29 -20.56 16.66
C ILE A 333 -22.79 -19.97 15.34
N ASP A 334 -21.92 -19.83 14.34
CA ASP A 334 -22.29 -19.31 13.03
C ASP A 334 -23.30 -20.22 12.35
N SER A 335 -23.09 -21.53 12.37
CA SER A 335 -24.04 -22.53 11.86
C SER A 335 -25.38 -22.47 12.58
N ALA A 336 -25.39 -22.23 13.90
CA ALA A 336 -26.63 -22.08 14.67
C ALA A 336 -27.36 -20.76 14.35
N ASN A 337 -26.64 -19.66 14.15
CA ASN A 337 -27.20 -18.37 13.71
C ASN A 337 -27.82 -18.49 12.31
N PHE A 338 -27.15 -19.16 11.38
CA PHE A 338 -27.69 -19.44 10.07
C PHE A 338 -28.96 -20.29 10.13
N ALA A 339 -28.99 -21.34 10.96
CA ALA A 339 -30.16 -22.17 11.17
C ALA A 339 -31.31 -21.35 11.79
N LEU A 340 -31.04 -20.39 12.68
CA LEU A 340 -32.01 -19.48 13.25
C LEU A 340 -32.62 -18.57 12.16
N GLU A 341 -31.80 -17.92 11.34
CA GLU A 341 -32.29 -17.07 10.26
C GLU A 341 -33.17 -17.85 9.26
N LYS A 342 -32.77 -19.09 8.95
CA LYS A 342 -33.54 -19.98 8.09
C LYS A 342 -34.87 -20.37 8.72
N ALA A 343 -34.91 -20.67 10.01
CA ALA A 343 -36.17 -20.98 10.73
C ALA A 343 -37.09 -19.78 10.78
N GLU A 344 -36.59 -18.58 11.01
CA GLU A 344 -37.36 -17.33 10.99
C GLU A 344 -37.92 -17.04 9.61
N ASN A 345 -37.12 -17.18 8.55
CA ASN A 345 -37.58 -16.99 7.16
C ASN A 345 -38.65 -18.00 6.74
N ASN A 346 -38.65 -19.20 7.31
CA ASN A 346 -39.65 -20.23 7.07
C ASN A 346 -40.85 -20.17 8.04
N TYR A 347 -40.90 -19.16 8.96
CA TYR A 347 -41.91 -19.02 10.00
C TYR A 347 -41.99 -20.20 10.98
N ASP A 348 -40.89 -20.95 11.13
CA ASP A 348 -40.80 -22.02 12.13
C ASP A 348 -40.38 -21.42 13.50
N LEU A 349 -41.39 -20.88 14.18
CA LEU A 349 -41.21 -20.17 15.45
C LEU A 349 -40.70 -21.10 16.59
N GLU A 350 -41.00 -22.39 16.53
CA GLU A 350 -40.57 -23.36 17.54
C GLU A 350 -39.07 -23.64 17.40
N ALA A 351 -38.59 -23.93 16.19
CA ALA A 351 -37.17 -24.10 15.90
C ALA A 351 -36.40 -22.81 16.19
N ALA A 352 -36.90 -21.64 15.77
CA ALA A 352 -36.29 -20.34 16.04
C ALA A 352 -36.16 -20.05 17.54
N ALA A 353 -37.21 -20.31 18.34
CA ALA A 353 -37.17 -20.10 19.79
C ALA A 353 -36.14 -21.03 20.48
N LYS A 354 -36.06 -22.30 20.07
CA LYS A 354 -35.09 -23.27 20.59
C LYS A 354 -33.62 -22.89 20.29
N LEU A 355 -33.37 -22.38 19.09
CA LEU A 355 -32.06 -21.90 18.71
C LEU A 355 -31.71 -20.60 19.46
N ARG A 356 -32.59 -19.60 19.47
CA ARG A 356 -32.37 -18.27 20.06
C ARG A 356 -32.20 -18.31 21.57
N HIS A 357 -33.01 -19.08 22.28
CA HIS A 357 -33.03 -19.08 23.75
C HIS A 357 -32.33 -20.31 24.37
N GLY A 358 -31.97 -21.33 23.58
CA GLY A 358 -31.36 -22.55 24.05
C GLY A 358 -29.96 -22.78 23.52
N THR A 359 -29.80 -23.03 22.24
CA THR A 359 -28.55 -23.50 21.64
C THR A 359 -27.49 -22.40 21.57
N ILE A 360 -27.82 -21.23 21.03
CA ILE A 360 -26.88 -20.12 20.84
C ILE A 360 -26.33 -19.63 22.18
N PRO A 361 -27.14 -19.28 23.20
CA PRO A 361 -26.62 -18.82 24.49
C PRO A 361 -25.75 -19.85 25.21
N ARG A 362 -26.02 -21.15 25.01
CA ARG A 362 -25.17 -22.21 25.56
C ARG A 362 -23.80 -22.23 24.90
N LEU A 363 -23.76 -22.17 23.55
CA LEU A 363 -22.49 -22.15 22.79
C LEU A 363 -21.66 -20.89 23.09
N GLU A 364 -22.32 -19.74 23.21
CA GLU A 364 -21.68 -18.47 23.60
C GLU A 364 -21.05 -18.55 25.01
N LYS A 365 -21.73 -19.22 25.95
CA LYS A 365 -21.19 -19.43 27.29
C LYS A 365 -19.99 -20.36 27.26
N GLU A 366 -20.05 -21.47 26.52
CA GLU A 366 -18.93 -22.39 26.33
C GLU A 366 -17.74 -21.69 25.69
N LEU A 367 -17.97 -20.83 24.70
CA LEU A 367 -16.94 -20.01 24.06
C LEU A 367 -16.29 -19.04 25.05
N ALA A 368 -17.10 -18.31 25.83
CA ALA A 368 -16.58 -17.37 26.84
C ALA A 368 -15.76 -18.04 27.95
N GLU A 369 -16.07 -19.32 28.30
CA GLU A 369 -15.28 -20.10 29.20
C GLU A 369 -13.92 -20.50 28.59
N LEU A 370 -13.89 -20.90 27.32
CA LEU A 370 -12.64 -21.20 26.59
C LEU A 370 -11.76 -19.97 26.41
N GLU A 371 -12.35 -18.82 26.09
CA GLU A 371 -11.62 -17.55 25.95
C GLU A 371 -11.01 -17.07 27.28
N LYS A 372 -11.63 -17.34 28.42
CA LYS A 372 -11.02 -17.07 29.74
C LYS A 372 -9.83 -17.95 30.07
N ILE A 373 -9.82 -19.19 29.57
CA ILE A 373 -8.72 -20.14 29.75
C ILE A 373 -7.57 -19.79 28.78
N ASN A 374 -7.88 -19.20 27.65
CA ASN A 374 -6.92 -18.80 26.63
C ASN A 374 -6.07 -17.62 27.15
N LYS A 375 -4.98 -17.91 27.85
CA LYS A 375 -3.91 -16.97 28.19
C LYS A 375 -2.85 -17.07 27.09
N SER A 376 -3.15 -16.59 25.89
CA SER A 376 -2.18 -16.61 24.79
C SER A 376 -1.01 -15.67 25.11
N GLU A 377 0.08 -16.24 25.62
CA GLU A 377 1.36 -15.55 25.84
C GLU A 377 2.28 -15.70 24.63
N ILE A 378 2.14 -16.78 23.87
CA ILE A 378 3.01 -17.14 22.73
C ILE A 378 2.31 -16.86 21.38
N LEU A 379 1.01 -17.16 21.30
CA LEU A 379 0.22 -17.04 20.06
C LEU A 379 -0.78 -15.89 20.19
N SER A 380 -0.55 -14.78 19.47
CA SER A 380 -1.58 -13.74 19.33
C SER A 380 -2.65 -14.21 18.36
N ASP A 381 -3.89 -14.35 18.81
CA ASP A 381 -5.07 -14.66 17.99
C ASP A 381 -5.81 -13.39 17.54
N THR A 382 -5.24 -12.23 17.82
CA THR A 382 -5.94 -10.95 17.68
C THR A 382 -5.34 -10.10 16.57
N VAL A 383 -6.19 -9.69 15.62
CA VAL A 383 -5.87 -8.66 14.63
C VAL A 383 -6.07 -7.29 15.28
N ASP A 384 -5.02 -6.50 15.36
CA ASP A 384 -5.02 -5.15 15.90
C ASP A 384 -4.53 -4.10 14.89
N GLU A 385 -4.39 -2.87 15.34
CA GLU A 385 -3.92 -1.76 14.50
C GLU A 385 -2.50 -1.99 13.97
N GLU A 386 -1.62 -2.63 14.76
CA GLU A 386 -0.24 -2.93 14.35
C GLU A 386 -0.20 -3.99 13.26
N SER A 387 -1.05 -5.00 13.34
CA SER A 387 -1.19 -6.04 12.33
C SER A 387 -1.60 -5.44 10.97
N VAL A 388 -2.59 -4.55 10.96
CA VAL A 388 -3.02 -3.83 9.75
C VAL A 388 -1.91 -2.93 9.22
N ALA A 389 -1.23 -2.19 10.09
CA ALA A 389 -0.12 -1.33 9.72
C ALA A 389 1.04 -2.12 9.10
N ALA A 390 1.31 -3.34 9.59
CA ALA A 390 2.33 -4.21 9.03
C ALA A 390 2.03 -4.60 7.57
N ILE A 391 0.77 -4.90 7.25
CA ILE A 391 0.36 -5.22 5.88
C ILE A 391 0.48 -3.99 4.98
N ILE A 392 -0.01 -2.82 5.44
CA ILE A 392 0.13 -1.57 4.68
C ILE A 392 1.60 -1.25 4.42
N SER A 393 2.45 -1.40 5.44
CA SER A 393 3.90 -1.21 5.30
C SER A 393 4.49 -2.11 4.21
N LYS A 394 4.08 -3.37 4.15
CA LYS A 394 4.50 -4.33 3.13
C LYS A 394 4.03 -3.93 1.73
N TRP A 395 2.80 -3.42 1.58
CA TRP A 395 2.25 -3.03 0.28
C TRP A 395 2.81 -1.70 -0.23
N THR A 396 3.03 -0.74 0.69
CA THR A 396 3.40 0.63 0.33
C THR A 396 4.87 0.95 0.56
N ASN A 397 5.62 0.04 1.20
CA ASN A 397 6.99 0.26 1.69
C ASN A 397 7.11 1.43 2.71
N ILE A 398 6.02 1.80 3.39
CA ILE A 398 6.02 2.82 4.44
C ILE A 398 6.35 2.15 5.77
N PRO A 399 7.31 2.64 6.56
CA PRO A 399 7.66 2.03 7.84
C PRO A 399 6.49 1.98 8.83
N ILE A 400 6.34 0.86 9.57
CA ILE A 400 5.25 0.62 10.54
C ILE A 400 5.20 1.72 11.59
N SER A 401 6.36 2.19 12.07
CA SER A 401 6.48 3.24 13.09
C SER A 401 5.74 4.54 12.74
N LYS A 402 5.41 4.74 11.47
CA LYS A 402 4.65 5.91 10.99
C LYS A 402 3.15 5.67 10.88
N LEU A 403 2.76 4.42 10.78
CA LEU A 403 1.37 4.03 10.65
C LEU A 403 0.69 3.96 12.02
N VAL A 404 1.47 3.66 13.09
CA VAL A 404 0.97 3.45 14.46
C VAL A 404 1.61 4.46 15.43
N GLY A 405 0.97 5.58 15.65
CA GLY A 405 1.16 6.44 16.84
C GLY A 405 2.53 7.07 17.14
N GLY A 406 3.64 6.55 16.60
CA GLY A 406 4.99 7.09 16.84
C GLY A 406 5.34 8.35 16.04
N GLU A 407 4.51 8.75 15.08
CA GLU A 407 4.74 9.91 14.22
C GLU A 407 4.79 11.23 15.02
N ARG A 408 3.91 11.37 16.01
CA ARG A 408 3.85 12.58 16.81
C ARG A 408 5.13 12.84 17.62
N GLU A 409 5.68 11.80 18.22
CA GLU A 409 6.90 11.89 19.02
C GLU A 409 8.13 12.19 18.16
N LYS A 410 8.23 11.54 17.00
CA LYS A 410 9.28 11.83 16.02
C LYS A 410 9.21 13.25 15.49
N LEU A 411 8.02 13.79 15.22
CA LEU A 411 7.83 15.16 14.76
C LEU A 411 8.21 16.19 15.82
N LEU A 412 7.97 15.90 17.11
CA LEU A 412 8.37 16.78 18.21
C LEU A 412 9.90 16.93 18.32
N HIS A 413 10.66 15.88 17.96
CA HIS A 413 12.12 15.86 18.01
C HIS A 413 12.78 16.02 16.62
N LEU A 414 11.99 16.30 15.56
CA LEU A 414 12.49 16.37 14.19
C LEU A 414 13.66 17.34 14.04
N GLU A 415 13.50 18.56 14.56
CA GLU A 415 14.53 19.61 14.47
C GLU A 415 15.82 19.18 15.18
N GLU A 416 15.72 18.65 16.40
CA GLU A 416 16.87 18.18 17.18
C GLU A 416 17.61 17.04 16.48
N ASN A 417 16.89 16.09 15.94
CA ASN A 417 17.50 14.97 15.24
C ASN A 417 18.19 15.41 13.94
N MET A 418 17.57 16.30 13.18
CA MET A 418 18.17 16.86 11.97
C MET A 418 19.47 17.62 12.28
N LYS A 419 19.52 18.40 13.38
CA LYS A 419 20.72 19.13 13.82
C LYS A 419 21.87 18.22 14.23
N LYS A 420 21.61 16.99 14.67
CA LYS A 420 22.66 16.00 14.95
C LYS A 420 23.45 15.64 13.68
N ARG A 421 22.79 15.58 12.55
CA ARG A 421 23.36 15.14 11.27
C ARG A 421 23.79 16.30 10.36
N VAL A 422 22.97 17.33 10.27
CA VAL A 422 23.27 18.54 9.47
C VAL A 422 23.81 19.62 10.37
N LYS A 423 25.02 20.14 10.06
CA LYS A 423 25.72 21.15 10.86
C LYS A 423 25.71 22.50 10.15
N GLY A 424 25.55 23.59 10.94
CA GLY A 424 25.68 24.96 10.47
C GLY A 424 24.53 25.52 9.64
N GLN A 425 23.37 24.83 9.61
CA GLN A 425 22.17 25.27 8.88
C GLN A 425 20.92 25.27 9.78
N ASP A 426 21.07 25.76 11.02
CA ASP A 426 20.02 25.69 12.04
C ASP A 426 18.72 26.39 11.61
N ASN A 427 18.82 27.55 10.95
CA ASN A 427 17.64 28.27 10.43
C ASN A 427 16.91 27.49 9.34
N ALA A 428 17.67 26.86 8.44
CA ALA A 428 17.06 26.04 7.38
C ALA A 428 16.34 24.81 7.95
N ILE A 429 16.94 24.15 8.93
CA ILE A 429 16.33 23.00 9.62
C ILE A 429 15.07 23.43 10.36
N HIS A 430 15.12 24.57 11.08
CA HIS A 430 13.96 25.10 11.80
C HIS A 430 12.77 25.36 10.87
N LEU A 431 12.97 26.11 9.79
CA LEU A 431 11.90 26.42 8.82
C LEU A 431 11.30 25.17 8.16
N VAL A 432 12.15 24.20 7.79
CA VAL A 432 11.68 22.91 7.23
C VAL A 432 10.86 22.16 8.26
N SER A 433 11.34 22.05 9.51
CA SER A 433 10.65 21.32 10.57
C SER A 433 9.29 21.94 10.91
N GLU A 434 9.21 23.26 11.02
CA GLU A 434 7.94 23.97 11.26
C GLU A 434 6.93 23.75 10.14
N ALA A 435 7.36 23.84 8.88
CA ALA A 435 6.48 23.61 7.74
C ALA A 435 5.91 22.19 7.72
N ILE A 436 6.74 21.19 8.03
CA ILE A 436 6.32 19.78 8.13
C ILE A 436 5.34 19.59 9.30
N ILE A 437 5.62 20.18 10.46
CA ILE A 437 4.73 20.09 11.63
C ILE A 437 3.36 20.72 11.30
N ARG A 438 3.33 21.90 10.66
CA ARG A 438 2.06 22.55 10.22
C ARG A 438 1.25 21.66 9.30
N ALA A 439 1.89 21.01 8.32
CA ALA A 439 1.23 20.13 7.38
C ALA A 439 0.67 18.86 8.06
N ARG A 440 1.44 18.27 8.97
CA ARG A 440 1.05 17.05 9.69
C ARG A 440 0.00 17.29 10.78
N ALA A 441 -0.08 18.51 11.29
CA ALA A 441 -1.14 18.93 12.20
C ALA A 441 -2.52 19.11 11.50
N GLY A 442 -2.59 18.93 10.16
CA GLY A 442 -3.84 19.05 9.41
C GLY A 442 -4.31 20.48 9.18
N ILE A 443 -3.44 21.48 9.37
CA ILE A 443 -3.78 22.89 9.19
C ILE A 443 -3.60 23.33 7.72
N LYS A 444 -2.79 22.58 6.95
CA LYS A 444 -2.55 22.84 5.53
C LYS A 444 -3.67 22.27 4.66
N ASP A 445 -3.85 22.82 3.44
CA ASP A 445 -4.76 22.30 2.42
C ASP A 445 -4.42 20.83 2.10
N PRO A 446 -5.36 19.89 2.30
CA PRO A 446 -5.13 18.46 2.09
C PRO A 446 -4.90 18.09 0.60
N ASN A 447 -5.21 19.01 -0.32
CA ASN A 447 -5.01 18.77 -1.76
C ASN A 447 -3.60 19.13 -2.25
N ARG A 448 -2.75 19.70 -1.41
CA ARG A 448 -1.38 20.09 -1.76
C ARG A 448 -0.34 19.13 -1.20
N PRO A 449 0.87 19.05 -1.77
CA PRO A 449 1.98 18.28 -1.19
C PRO A 449 2.24 18.64 0.28
N ILE A 450 2.81 17.73 1.07
CA ILE A 450 3.12 17.94 2.50
C ILE A 450 3.96 19.20 2.69
N GLY A 451 4.97 19.42 1.84
CA GLY A 451 5.82 20.59 1.86
C GLY A 451 6.41 20.89 0.49
N SER A 452 6.61 22.16 0.20
CA SER A 452 7.28 22.63 -1.01
C SER A 452 8.32 23.69 -0.64
N PHE A 453 9.59 23.43 -1.01
CA PHE A 453 10.74 24.21 -0.58
C PHE A 453 11.64 24.58 -1.74
N ILE A 454 12.18 25.82 -1.73
CA ILE A 454 13.36 26.17 -2.53
C ILE A 454 14.53 26.39 -1.60
N PHE A 455 15.63 25.68 -1.84
CA PHE A 455 16.90 25.79 -1.14
C PHE A 455 17.89 26.59 -2.00
N LEU A 456 18.22 27.80 -1.58
CA LEU A 456 19.12 28.71 -2.25
C LEU A 456 20.49 28.72 -1.57
N GLY A 457 21.57 28.80 -2.31
CA GLY A 457 22.91 28.98 -1.74
C GLY A 457 24.02 28.25 -2.50
N PRO A 458 25.28 28.46 -2.08
CA PRO A 458 26.46 27.90 -2.71
C PRO A 458 26.46 26.37 -2.78
N THR A 459 27.33 25.82 -3.62
CA THR A 459 27.52 24.37 -3.70
C THR A 459 28.19 23.86 -2.43
N GLY A 460 27.77 22.69 -1.92
CA GLY A 460 28.45 22.03 -0.80
C GLY A 460 28.12 22.56 0.60
N VAL A 461 27.11 23.42 0.74
CA VAL A 461 26.66 23.96 2.04
C VAL A 461 25.67 23.06 2.79
N GLY A 462 25.24 21.93 2.17
CA GLY A 462 24.38 20.95 2.83
C GLY A 462 22.94 20.88 2.33
N LYS A 463 22.54 21.55 1.23
CA LYS A 463 21.18 21.52 0.66
C LYS A 463 20.65 20.08 0.45
N THR A 464 21.41 19.26 -0.26
CA THR A 464 21.06 17.85 -0.49
C THR A 464 21.11 17.00 0.78
N GLU A 465 21.98 17.35 1.74
CA GLU A 465 22.08 16.61 3.00
C GLU A 465 20.85 16.86 3.90
N VAL A 466 20.31 18.09 3.92
CA VAL A 466 19.03 18.38 4.58
C VAL A 466 17.91 17.53 3.99
N ALA A 467 17.80 17.45 2.67
CA ALA A 467 16.79 16.61 1.99
C ALA A 467 16.94 15.12 2.36
N ARG A 468 18.18 14.61 2.35
CA ARG A 468 18.50 13.22 2.71
C ARG A 468 18.19 12.91 4.18
N THR A 469 18.59 13.82 5.07
CA THR A 469 18.32 13.70 6.50
C THR A 469 16.82 13.74 6.78
N LEU A 470 16.09 14.65 6.11
CA LEU A 470 14.63 14.71 6.22
C LEU A 470 13.97 13.42 5.72
N ALA A 471 14.47 12.80 4.65
CA ALA A 471 13.98 11.50 4.17
C ALA A 471 14.19 10.42 5.24
N TYR A 472 15.36 10.37 5.84
CA TYR A 472 15.67 9.43 6.92
C TYR A 472 14.77 9.66 8.15
N GLU A 473 14.65 10.88 8.65
CA GLU A 473 13.84 11.19 9.83
C GLU A 473 12.35 10.97 9.60
N LEU A 474 11.86 11.27 8.40
CA LEU A 474 10.46 11.08 8.06
C LEU A 474 10.13 9.67 7.56
N PHE A 475 11.02 8.95 6.90
CA PHE A 475 10.73 7.66 6.24
C PHE A 475 11.64 6.50 6.69
N ASP A 476 12.48 6.72 7.71
CA ASP A 476 13.46 5.77 8.26
C ASP A 476 14.40 5.17 7.20
N ASP A 477 14.40 5.73 5.97
CA ASP A 477 15.24 5.28 4.87
C ASP A 477 15.54 6.44 3.90
N GLU A 478 16.81 6.66 3.63
CA GLU A 478 17.26 7.68 2.65
C GLU A 478 16.82 7.36 1.21
N ARG A 479 16.50 6.11 0.91
CA ARG A 479 16.05 5.67 -0.42
C ARG A 479 14.66 6.20 -0.80
N HIS A 480 13.90 6.71 0.17
CA HIS A 480 12.64 7.44 -0.08
C HIS A 480 12.85 8.86 -0.63
N MET A 481 14.04 9.14 -1.18
CA MET A 481 14.35 10.37 -1.90
C MET A 481 14.51 10.10 -3.39
N ILE A 482 13.59 10.65 -4.18
CA ILE A 482 13.64 10.66 -5.66
C ILE A 482 14.42 11.90 -6.08
N ARG A 483 15.61 11.72 -6.64
CA ARG A 483 16.45 12.83 -7.12
C ARG A 483 16.34 12.95 -8.63
N ILE A 484 16.05 14.14 -9.11
CA ILE A 484 15.96 14.49 -10.52
C ILE A 484 16.88 15.71 -10.76
N ASP A 485 17.89 15.53 -11.60
CA ASP A 485 18.82 16.59 -11.96
C ASP A 485 18.24 17.38 -13.15
N MET A 486 17.93 18.66 -12.93
CA MET A 486 17.29 19.50 -13.94
C MET A 486 18.22 19.88 -15.08
N SER A 487 19.52 19.67 -14.96
CA SER A 487 20.47 19.82 -16.06
C SER A 487 20.23 18.83 -17.21
N GLU A 488 19.56 17.70 -16.94
CA GLU A 488 19.14 16.73 -17.96
C GLU A 488 17.81 17.13 -18.66
N TYR A 489 17.16 18.18 -18.18
CA TYR A 489 15.81 18.59 -18.58
C TYR A 489 15.78 20.03 -19.13
N MET A 490 16.80 20.43 -19.86
CA MET A 490 16.94 21.77 -20.43
C MET A 490 16.15 21.98 -21.73
N GLU A 491 15.72 20.89 -22.38
CA GLU A 491 15.03 20.94 -23.68
C GLU A 491 13.53 20.62 -23.54
N SER A 492 12.71 21.16 -24.47
CA SER A 492 11.24 21.02 -24.40
C SER A 492 10.74 19.57 -24.45
N HIS A 493 11.42 18.70 -25.21
CA HIS A 493 11.06 17.28 -25.28
C HIS A 493 11.33 16.51 -23.97
N SER A 494 12.14 17.06 -23.08
CA SER A 494 12.44 16.43 -21.79
C SER A 494 11.23 16.36 -20.86
N VAL A 495 10.20 17.19 -21.05
CA VAL A 495 8.94 17.12 -20.31
C VAL A 495 8.28 15.75 -20.50
N ALA A 496 8.29 15.21 -21.73
CA ALA A 496 7.75 13.87 -22.00
C ALA A 496 8.51 12.75 -21.26
N ARG A 497 9.80 12.91 -21.01
CA ARG A 497 10.56 11.97 -20.15
C ARG A 497 10.13 12.04 -18.69
N LEU A 498 9.72 13.22 -18.23
CA LEU A 498 9.36 13.44 -16.83
C LEU A 498 7.98 12.86 -16.50
N ILE A 499 6.97 13.10 -17.36
CA ILE A 499 5.55 12.75 -17.13
C ILE A 499 5.03 11.62 -18.04
N GLY A 500 5.81 11.16 -19.01
CA GLY A 500 5.43 10.18 -20.02
C GLY A 500 5.11 10.81 -21.38
N ALA A 501 5.41 10.08 -22.44
CA ALA A 501 5.12 10.49 -23.81
C ALA A 501 3.62 10.35 -24.11
N PRO A 502 3.01 11.25 -24.90
CA PRO A 502 1.63 11.10 -25.34
C PRO A 502 1.46 9.93 -26.30
N PRO A 503 0.20 9.41 -26.49
CA PRO A 503 -0.07 8.28 -27.37
C PRO A 503 0.47 8.51 -28.79
N GLY A 504 1.16 7.51 -29.33
CA GLY A 504 1.74 7.53 -30.67
C GLY A 504 3.19 8.04 -30.76
N TYR A 505 3.80 8.44 -29.65
CA TYR A 505 5.21 8.80 -29.58
C TYR A 505 6.07 7.67 -29.02
N VAL A 506 7.35 7.66 -29.41
CA VAL A 506 8.34 6.69 -28.87
C VAL A 506 8.48 6.89 -27.36
N GLY A 507 8.44 5.79 -26.60
CA GLY A 507 8.52 5.82 -25.12
C GLY A 507 7.16 5.91 -24.40
N TYR A 508 6.03 5.82 -25.11
CA TYR A 508 4.68 5.81 -24.50
C TYR A 508 4.49 4.70 -23.46
N ASP A 509 5.00 3.49 -23.74
CA ASP A 509 4.87 2.33 -22.85
C ASP A 509 5.80 2.39 -21.61
N GLU A 510 6.84 3.22 -21.63
CA GLU A 510 7.82 3.30 -20.55
C GLU A 510 7.34 4.12 -19.34
N GLY A 511 6.31 4.96 -19.52
CA GLY A 511 5.85 5.91 -18.51
C GLY A 511 6.80 7.07 -18.26
N GLY A 512 6.42 8.03 -17.41
CA GLY A 512 7.28 9.15 -17.04
C GLY A 512 8.18 8.84 -15.84
N GLN A 513 9.41 9.30 -15.85
CA GLN A 513 10.38 9.05 -14.81
C GLN A 513 9.89 9.54 -13.43
N LEU A 514 9.32 10.74 -13.35
CA LEU A 514 8.76 11.29 -12.12
C LEU A 514 7.47 10.57 -11.74
N THR A 515 6.55 10.43 -12.67
CA THR A 515 5.22 9.86 -12.41
C THR A 515 5.28 8.40 -12.00
N GLU A 516 6.12 7.58 -12.63
CA GLU A 516 6.32 6.18 -12.24
C GLU A 516 7.06 6.05 -10.90
N ALA A 517 8.05 6.90 -10.62
CA ALA A 517 8.77 6.89 -9.35
C ALA A 517 7.85 7.22 -8.18
N VAL A 518 6.99 8.24 -8.31
CA VAL A 518 6.02 8.64 -7.29
C VAL A 518 4.89 7.62 -7.16
N ARG A 519 4.40 7.05 -8.25
CA ARG A 519 3.40 5.99 -8.22
C ARG A 519 3.86 4.76 -7.43
N ARG A 520 5.15 4.40 -7.57
CA ARG A 520 5.75 3.29 -6.81
C ARG A 520 6.07 3.66 -5.36
N ASN A 521 6.40 4.92 -5.10
CA ASN A 521 6.75 5.43 -3.79
C ASN A 521 5.99 6.74 -3.51
N PRO A 522 4.69 6.66 -3.20
CA PRO A 522 3.86 7.85 -2.97
C PRO A 522 4.28 8.65 -1.73
N TYR A 523 5.03 8.02 -0.82
CA TYR A 523 5.65 8.63 0.35
C TYR A 523 7.13 8.83 0.08
N SER A 524 7.49 10.00 -0.45
CA SER A 524 8.89 10.29 -0.81
C SER A 524 9.19 11.79 -0.78
N ILE A 525 10.47 12.08 -0.70
CA ILE A 525 10.99 13.43 -0.99
C ILE A 525 11.38 13.47 -2.45
N ILE A 526 10.87 14.44 -3.16
CA ILE A 526 11.24 14.70 -4.54
C ILE A 526 12.22 15.86 -4.52
N LEU A 527 13.47 15.59 -4.89
CA LEU A 527 14.53 16.59 -4.98
C LEU A 527 14.79 16.94 -6.44
N PHE A 528 14.38 18.14 -6.84
CA PHE A 528 14.76 18.73 -8.11
C PHE A 528 16.07 19.53 -7.93
N ASP A 529 17.16 18.99 -8.43
CA ASP A 529 18.48 19.61 -8.28
C ASP A 529 18.74 20.58 -9.44
N GLU A 530 19.29 21.77 -9.16
CA GLU A 530 19.59 22.86 -10.10
C GLU A 530 18.35 23.31 -10.91
N ILE A 531 17.27 23.64 -10.20
CA ILE A 531 15.96 23.96 -10.80
C ILE A 531 16.01 25.13 -11.81
N GLU A 532 16.96 26.06 -11.67
CA GLU A 532 17.17 27.16 -12.59
C GLU A 532 17.54 26.73 -14.01
N LYS A 533 18.04 25.52 -14.20
CA LYS A 533 18.38 24.95 -15.50
C LYS A 533 17.22 24.31 -16.23
N ALA A 534 16.10 24.07 -15.55
CA ALA A 534 14.93 23.41 -16.11
C ALA A 534 14.30 24.21 -17.26
N HIS A 535 13.81 23.49 -18.28
CA HIS A 535 13.03 24.12 -19.35
C HIS A 535 11.74 24.75 -18.81
N LYS A 536 11.28 25.85 -19.44
CA LYS A 536 10.11 26.62 -18.99
C LYS A 536 8.83 25.79 -18.84
N ASP A 537 8.65 24.77 -19.68
CA ASP A 537 7.45 23.92 -19.65
C ASP A 537 7.40 23.00 -18.43
N ILE A 538 8.54 22.71 -17.79
CA ILE A 538 8.60 21.93 -16.53
C ILE A 538 7.94 22.71 -15.40
N PHE A 539 8.09 24.04 -15.36
CA PHE A 539 7.41 24.86 -14.36
C PHE A 539 5.89 24.78 -14.44
N ASN A 540 5.32 24.57 -15.64
CA ASN A 540 3.87 24.35 -15.79
C ASN A 540 3.44 23.02 -15.15
N VAL A 541 4.26 21.98 -15.28
CA VAL A 541 4.05 20.68 -14.61
C VAL A 541 4.14 20.84 -13.10
N LEU A 542 5.18 21.54 -12.62
CA LEU A 542 5.37 21.78 -11.19
C LEU A 542 4.25 22.62 -10.59
N LEU A 543 3.75 23.64 -11.29
CA LEU A 543 2.60 24.42 -10.87
C LEU A 543 1.38 23.54 -10.61
N GLN A 544 1.06 22.62 -11.51
CA GLN A 544 -0.05 21.70 -11.34
C GLN A 544 0.15 20.79 -10.11
N ILE A 545 1.36 20.29 -9.88
CA ILE A 545 1.69 19.48 -8.70
C ILE A 545 1.54 20.31 -7.42
N LEU A 546 2.05 21.53 -7.40
CA LEU A 546 2.03 22.42 -6.22
C LEU A 546 0.62 22.90 -5.86
N ASP A 547 -0.28 23.04 -6.84
CA ASP A 547 -1.65 23.49 -6.62
C ASP A 547 -2.62 22.34 -6.32
N ASP A 548 -2.65 21.34 -7.21
CA ASP A 548 -3.65 20.27 -7.16
C ASP A 548 -3.12 19.00 -6.45
N GLY A 549 -1.83 18.95 -6.13
CA GLY A 549 -1.19 17.75 -5.54
C GLY A 549 -1.28 16.51 -6.41
N ARG A 550 -1.54 16.67 -7.71
CA ARG A 550 -1.68 15.55 -8.66
C ARG A 550 -1.32 15.98 -10.07
N ILE A 551 -0.97 15.00 -10.90
CA ILE A 551 -0.75 15.20 -12.33
C ILE A 551 -1.28 14.01 -13.12
N THR A 552 -1.73 14.24 -14.35
CA THR A 552 -2.09 13.17 -15.28
C THR A 552 -0.87 12.84 -16.14
N ASP A 553 -0.46 11.57 -16.14
CA ASP A 553 0.66 11.08 -16.94
C ASP A 553 0.30 10.97 -18.44
N GLY A 554 1.30 10.68 -19.29
CA GLY A 554 1.10 10.51 -20.73
C GLY A 554 0.14 9.36 -21.10
N GLN A 555 -0.14 8.44 -20.19
CA GLN A 555 -1.08 7.32 -20.37
C GLN A 555 -2.49 7.65 -19.87
N GLY A 556 -2.73 8.87 -19.39
CA GLY A 556 -4.03 9.29 -18.86
C GLY A 556 -4.30 8.89 -17.41
N ARG A 557 -3.31 8.34 -16.68
CA ARG A 557 -3.44 7.97 -15.27
C ARG A 557 -3.14 9.17 -14.38
N THR A 558 -3.94 9.38 -13.35
CA THR A 558 -3.69 10.42 -12.36
C THR A 558 -2.69 9.89 -11.31
N VAL A 559 -1.61 10.62 -11.11
CA VAL A 559 -0.59 10.34 -10.09
C VAL A 559 -0.71 11.35 -8.96
N ASP A 560 -0.81 10.86 -7.72
CA ASP A 560 -1.01 11.65 -6.51
C ASP A 560 0.33 12.04 -5.87
N PHE A 561 0.51 13.33 -5.59
CA PHE A 561 1.68 13.93 -4.95
C PHE A 561 1.38 14.49 -3.54
N LYS A 562 0.16 14.32 -3.03
CA LYS A 562 -0.26 14.91 -1.74
C LYS A 562 0.58 14.43 -0.57
N ASN A 563 1.10 13.22 -0.66
CA ASN A 563 1.95 12.62 0.36
C ASN A 563 3.45 12.81 0.12
N THR A 564 3.84 13.63 -0.85
CA THR A 564 5.24 13.93 -1.16
C THR A 564 5.69 15.25 -0.53
N ILE A 565 7.01 15.39 -0.38
CA ILE A 565 7.68 16.65 -0.04
C ILE A 565 8.52 17.06 -1.24
N ILE A 566 8.31 18.26 -1.73
CA ILE A 566 9.01 18.79 -2.91
C ILE A 566 10.12 19.72 -2.45
N ILE A 567 11.34 19.41 -2.80
CA ILE A 567 12.52 20.23 -2.53
C ILE A 567 13.18 20.58 -3.87
N MET A 568 13.39 21.84 -4.11
CA MET A 568 14.08 22.37 -5.28
C MET A 568 15.37 23.02 -4.81
N THR A 569 16.52 22.63 -5.35
CA THR A 569 17.79 23.29 -5.03
C THR A 569 18.19 24.25 -6.15
N SER A 570 18.79 25.35 -5.80
CA SER A 570 19.32 26.32 -6.74
C SER A 570 20.62 26.97 -6.24
N ASN A 571 21.45 27.35 -7.18
CA ASN A 571 22.69 28.09 -6.91
C ASN A 571 22.55 29.61 -7.19
N LEU A 572 21.32 30.08 -7.48
CA LEU A 572 21.04 31.49 -7.68
C LEU A 572 21.43 32.32 -6.45
N GLY A 573 22.01 33.48 -6.68
CA GLY A 573 22.44 34.38 -5.62
C GLY A 573 23.63 33.91 -4.77
N SER A 574 24.30 32.81 -5.16
CA SER A 574 25.43 32.26 -4.41
C SER A 574 26.57 33.25 -4.23
N GLU A 575 26.81 34.13 -5.19
CA GLU A 575 27.86 35.18 -5.13
C GLU A 575 27.59 36.15 -3.97
N TYR A 576 26.33 36.60 -3.82
CA TYR A 576 25.96 37.53 -2.74
C TYR A 576 26.05 36.89 -1.33
N ILE A 577 25.84 35.60 -1.23
CA ILE A 577 25.96 34.85 0.04
C ILE A 577 27.42 34.71 0.42
N LEU A 578 28.32 34.47 -0.53
CA LEU A 578 29.76 34.34 -0.32
C LEU A 578 30.39 35.70 0.04
N GLU A 579 29.91 36.80 -0.51
CA GLU A 579 30.38 38.15 -0.18
C GLU A 579 29.96 38.63 1.20
N ASN A 580 29.02 37.92 1.86
CA ASN A 580 28.53 38.15 3.22
C ASN A 580 28.13 39.62 3.50
N THR A 581 27.51 40.28 2.51
CA THR A 581 27.07 41.68 2.61
C THR A 581 25.78 41.77 3.47
N SER A 582 25.57 42.88 4.14
CA SER A 582 24.40 43.09 5.02
C SER A 582 23.06 42.95 4.31
N ASN A 583 23.01 43.05 2.98
CA ASN A 583 21.79 42.94 2.15
C ASN A 583 21.78 41.67 1.27
N SER A 584 22.62 40.65 1.57
CA SER A 584 22.71 39.43 0.76
C SER A 584 21.37 38.74 0.54
N ASN A 585 20.52 38.62 1.57
CA ASN A 585 19.19 38.00 1.47
C ASN A 585 18.24 38.75 0.52
N GLU A 586 18.24 40.09 0.52
CA GLU A 586 17.44 40.89 -0.40
C GLU A 586 17.89 40.69 -1.87
N LEU A 587 19.21 40.68 -2.10
CA LEU A 587 19.79 40.49 -3.42
C LEU A 587 19.46 39.09 -3.96
N VAL A 588 19.59 38.07 -3.15
CA VAL A 588 19.20 36.68 -3.52
C VAL A 588 17.72 36.60 -3.85
N MET A 589 16.85 37.22 -3.05
CA MET A 589 15.41 37.26 -3.32
C MET A 589 15.05 38.03 -4.59
N ASN A 590 15.77 39.10 -4.92
CA ASN A 590 15.57 39.84 -6.15
C ASN A 590 16.01 39.03 -7.38
N GLU A 591 17.12 38.32 -7.29
CA GLU A 591 17.56 37.42 -8.37
C GLU A 591 16.58 36.25 -8.57
N LEU A 592 16.06 35.66 -7.49
CA LEU A 592 15.02 34.66 -7.57
C LEU A 592 13.76 35.17 -8.31
N LYS A 593 13.29 36.37 -7.93
CA LYS A 593 12.12 37.03 -8.56
C LYS A 593 12.34 37.38 -10.03
N SER A 594 13.58 37.63 -10.43
CA SER A 594 13.92 37.90 -11.85
C SER A 594 13.96 36.63 -12.69
N THR A 595 14.31 35.49 -12.07
CA THR A 595 14.49 34.21 -12.75
C THR A 595 13.18 33.42 -12.86
N PHE A 596 12.38 33.41 -11.79
CA PHE A 596 11.14 32.65 -11.73
C PHE A 596 9.91 33.55 -11.78
N LYS A 597 8.84 33.08 -12.42
CA LYS A 597 7.57 33.79 -12.45
C LYS A 597 6.98 33.95 -11.05
N PRO A 598 6.35 35.08 -10.75
CA PRO A 598 5.70 35.33 -9.45
C PRO A 598 4.67 34.26 -9.07
N GLU A 599 3.96 33.73 -10.07
CA GLU A 599 2.99 32.65 -9.90
C GLU A 599 3.62 31.39 -9.31
N PHE A 600 4.81 30.99 -9.77
CA PHE A 600 5.53 29.84 -9.26
C PHE A 600 6.04 30.07 -7.82
N ILE A 601 6.63 31.26 -7.56
CA ILE A 601 7.16 31.61 -6.24
C ILE A 601 6.06 31.59 -5.18
N ASN A 602 4.87 32.09 -5.50
CA ASN A 602 3.73 32.17 -4.58
C ASN A 602 3.12 30.79 -4.22
N ARG A 603 3.51 29.70 -4.90
CA ARG A 603 3.04 28.34 -4.62
C ARG A 603 3.98 27.54 -3.71
N ILE A 604 5.14 28.11 -3.43
CA ILE A 604 6.16 27.50 -2.59
C ILE A 604 5.89 27.87 -1.13
N ASP A 605 5.93 26.89 -0.25
CA ASP A 605 5.65 27.10 1.16
C ASP A 605 6.76 27.91 1.84
N GLU A 606 8.04 27.56 1.58
CA GLU A 606 9.16 28.27 2.19
C GLU A 606 10.34 28.40 1.22
N ILE A 607 10.96 29.57 1.21
CA ILE A 607 12.19 29.85 0.47
C ILE A 607 13.31 29.97 1.49
N ILE A 608 14.27 29.07 1.42
CA ILE A 608 15.29 28.88 2.45
C ILE A 608 16.68 29.21 1.89
N VAL A 609 17.33 30.19 2.47
CA VAL A 609 18.69 30.59 2.13
C VAL A 609 19.67 29.84 3.03
N PHE A 610 20.60 29.10 2.41
CA PHE A 610 21.67 28.39 3.09
C PHE A 610 22.91 29.27 3.19
N ASN A 611 23.42 29.44 4.40
CA ASN A 611 24.58 30.25 4.66
C ASN A 611 25.88 29.53 4.23
N SER A 612 26.94 30.31 3.99
CA SER A 612 28.30 29.77 3.85
C SER A 612 28.73 29.08 5.15
N LEU A 613 29.58 28.06 5.03
CA LEU A 613 30.06 27.31 6.19
C LEU A 613 31.24 28.01 6.84
N SER A 614 31.18 28.26 8.15
CA SER A 614 32.33 28.75 8.93
C SER A 614 33.35 27.63 9.18
N LYS A 615 34.59 27.98 9.48
CA LYS A 615 35.64 26.98 9.81
C LYS A 615 35.28 26.11 11.01
N GLU A 616 34.53 26.63 11.97
CA GLU A 616 34.02 25.88 13.13
C GLU A 616 33.03 24.79 12.71
N VAL A 617 32.07 25.15 11.88
CA VAL A 617 31.09 24.19 11.32
C VAL A 617 31.78 23.13 10.45
N VAL A 618 32.81 23.52 9.73
CA VAL A 618 33.60 22.59 8.91
C VAL A 618 34.29 21.54 9.77
N ASN A 619 34.72 21.90 10.97
CA ASN A 619 35.31 20.95 11.93
C ASN A 619 34.26 19.91 12.38
N ASP A 620 33.08 20.38 12.73
CA ASP A 620 31.95 19.48 13.10
C ASP A 620 31.58 18.53 11.95
N ILE A 621 31.61 19.00 10.71
CA ILE A 621 31.39 18.19 9.52
C ILE A 621 32.47 17.13 9.33
N LEU A 622 33.74 17.50 9.55
CA LEU A 622 34.84 16.55 9.52
C LEU A 622 34.68 15.47 10.58
N ASP A 623 34.29 15.83 11.80
CA ASP A 623 34.02 14.87 12.87
C ASP A 623 32.92 13.89 12.49
N LYS A 624 31.86 14.37 11.83
CA LYS A 624 30.82 13.51 11.31
C LYS A 624 31.34 12.54 10.23
N ILE A 625 32.15 13.01 9.28
CA ILE A 625 32.75 12.17 8.23
C ILE A 625 33.67 11.10 8.84
N ILE A 626 34.46 11.45 9.88
CA ILE A 626 35.32 10.51 10.61
C ILE A 626 34.46 9.46 11.33
N SER A 627 33.40 9.87 12.04
CA SER A 627 32.46 8.97 12.71
C SER A 627 31.79 8.00 11.73
N ASP A 628 31.34 8.47 10.57
CA ASP A 628 30.75 7.63 9.53
C ASP A 628 31.77 6.63 8.96
N THR A 629 33.06 6.99 8.94
CA THR A 629 34.13 6.09 8.52
C THR A 629 34.43 5.06 9.60
N GLU A 630 34.42 5.45 10.87
CA GLU A 630 34.58 4.54 12.02
C GLU A 630 33.45 3.52 12.07
N ASP A 631 32.19 3.94 11.87
CA ASP A 631 31.04 3.04 11.85
C ASP A 631 31.20 1.93 10.79
N ARG A 632 31.73 2.25 9.61
CA ARG A 632 32.06 1.24 8.57
C ARG A 632 33.20 0.31 8.95
N LEU A 633 34.08 0.71 9.88
CA LEU A 633 35.19 -0.11 10.37
C LEU A 633 34.75 -1.02 11.55
N LYS A 634 33.65 -0.73 12.22
CA LYS A 634 33.10 -1.56 13.32
C LYS A 634 32.83 -2.99 12.91
N ASP A 635 32.40 -3.23 11.68
CA ASP A 635 32.18 -4.59 11.15
C ASP A 635 33.45 -5.44 11.14
N LYS A 636 34.61 -4.77 11.17
CA LYS A 636 35.96 -5.38 11.24
C LYS A 636 36.55 -5.30 12.65
N ASN A 637 35.78 -4.86 13.66
CA ASN A 637 36.25 -4.58 15.03
C ASN A 637 37.46 -3.63 15.06
N LEU A 638 37.50 -2.60 14.20
CA LEU A 638 38.54 -1.59 14.16
C LEU A 638 38.00 -0.26 14.67
N HIS A 639 38.79 0.44 15.49
CA HIS A 639 38.51 1.78 15.96
C HIS A 639 39.40 2.82 15.24
N LEU A 640 38.80 3.97 14.90
CA LEU A 640 39.50 5.05 14.20
C LEU A 640 39.67 6.28 15.12
N VAL A 641 40.89 6.72 15.28
CA VAL A 641 41.22 7.97 16.00
C VAL A 641 42.01 8.87 15.06
N VAL A 642 41.56 10.12 14.89
CA VAL A 642 42.26 11.13 14.09
C VAL A 642 42.77 12.21 15.05
N THR A 643 44.09 12.44 15.06
CA THR A 643 44.72 13.44 15.94
C THR A 643 44.33 14.87 15.57
N GLU A 644 44.42 15.80 16.52
CA GLU A 644 44.14 17.21 16.30
C GLU A 644 45.03 17.85 15.23
N SER A 645 46.29 17.44 15.14
CA SER A 645 47.23 17.84 14.09
C SER A 645 46.78 17.40 12.69
N ALA A 646 46.29 16.15 12.58
CA ALA A 646 45.76 15.63 11.34
C ALA A 646 44.45 16.32 10.93
N ARG A 647 43.57 16.62 11.87
CA ARG A 647 42.31 17.36 11.63
C ARG A 647 42.57 18.75 11.06
N ARG A 648 43.45 19.52 11.70
CA ARG A 648 43.85 20.86 11.22
C ARG A 648 44.42 20.80 9.82
N TYR A 649 45.33 19.85 9.57
CA TYR A 649 45.88 19.68 8.24
C TYR A 649 44.81 19.35 7.18
N ILE A 650 43.84 18.48 7.48
CA ILE A 650 42.73 18.13 6.56
C ILE A 650 41.91 19.38 6.23
N ILE A 651 41.54 20.18 7.24
CA ILE A 651 40.78 21.40 7.06
C ILE A 651 41.54 22.43 6.24
N ASP A 652 42.75 22.74 6.64
CA ASP A 652 43.55 23.78 5.96
C ASP A 652 43.91 23.41 4.51
N SER A 653 44.03 22.10 4.21
CA SER A 653 44.35 21.63 2.86
C SER A 653 43.13 21.46 1.96
N ALA A 654 41.95 21.23 2.53
CA ALA A 654 40.76 20.85 1.78
C ALA A 654 39.61 21.85 1.84
N TYR A 655 39.61 22.78 2.80
CA TYR A 655 38.53 23.77 2.90
C TYR A 655 38.66 24.84 1.83
N ASP A 656 37.59 25.05 1.08
CA ASP A 656 37.43 26.15 0.13
C ASP A 656 36.03 26.75 0.33
N GLU A 657 35.99 28.02 0.63
CA GLU A 657 34.75 28.75 0.92
C GLU A 657 33.73 28.70 -0.23
N LYS A 658 34.21 28.63 -1.48
CA LYS A 658 33.35 28.54 -2.67
C LYS A 658 32.72 27.17 -2.87
N TYR A 659 33.39 26.09 -2.43
CA TYR A 659 32.95 24.71 -2.64
C TYR A 659 32.44 24.02 -1.37
N GLY A 660 32.48 24.70 -0.24
CA GLY A 660 31.96 24.23 1.04
C GLY A 660 32.63 22.96 1.56
N ALA A 661 31.87 21.99 1.99
CA ALA A 661 32.35 20.73 2.58
C ALA A 661 32.69 19.64 1.55
N ARG A 662 32.34 19.79 0.27
CA ARG A 662 32.61 18.76 -0.77
C ARG A 662 34.10 18.39 -0.91
N PRO A 663 35.05 19.34 -0.94
CA PRO A 663 36.47 19.02 -1.04
C PRO A 663 36.99 18.22 0.16
N ILE A 664 36.45 18.47 1.36
CA ILE A 664 36.87 17.78 2.60
C ILE A 664 36.53 16.30 2.52
N LYS A 665 35.29 15.96 2.12
CA LYS A 665 34.89 14.56 1.96
C LYS A 665 35.79 13.82 0.94
N ARG A 666 36.11 14.46 -0.17
CA ARG A 666 37.00 13.90 -1.18
C ARG A 666 38.45 13.74 -0.65
N PHE A 667 38.92 14.69 0.15
CA PHE A 667 40.25 14.63 0.75
C PHE A 667 40.36 13.47 1.75
N VAL A 668 39.36 13.31 2.63
CA VAL A 668 39.27 12.18 3.58
C VAL A 668 39.27 10.85 2.83
N GLN A 669 38.45 10.70 1.79
CA GLN A 669 38.41 9.48 0.98
C GLN A 669 39.80 9.15 0.38
N ARG A 670 40.45 10.14 -0.24
CA ARG A 670 41.69 9.91 -0.95
C ARG A 670 42.88 9.70 -0.02
N ASN A 671 42.94 10.41 1.09
CA ASN A 671 44.13 10.46 1.93
C ASN A 671 43.98 9.68 3.25
N VAL A 672 42.79 9.57 3.83
CA VAL A 672 42.57 8.84 5.08
C VAL A 672 42.04 7.43 4.80
N GLU A 673 40.93 7.29 4.09
CA GLU A 673 40.33 5.97 3.80
C GLU A 673 41.27 5.10 2.97
N THR A 674 42.01 5.68 2.00
CA THR A 674 43.00 4.94 1.20
C THR A 674 44.17 4.46 2.05
N LEU A 675 44.66 5.27 3.00
CA LEU A 675 45.73 4.86 3.93
C LEU A 675 45.24 3.67 4.80
N ILE A 676 44.04 3.76 5.35
CA ILE A 676 43.44 2.69 6.16
C ILE A 676 43.28 1.42 5.33
N ALA A 677 42.71 1.53 4.11
CA ALA A 677 42.52 0.41 3.21
C ALA A 677 43.85 -0.30 2.87
N ASN A 678 44.86 0.46 2.56
CA ASN A 678 46.19 -0.10 2.30
C ASN A 678 46.82 -0.80 3.53
N ALA A 679 46.57 -0.29 4.73
CA ALA A 679 47.06 -0.90 5.95
C ALA A 679 46.32 -2.23 6.26
N ILE A 680 45.03 -2.28 6.00
CA ILE A 680 44.21 -3.51 6.15
C ILE A 680 44.65 -4.57 5.12
N ILE A 681 44.80 -4.20 3.83
CA ILE A 681 45.19 -5.14 2.76
C ILE A 681 46.60 -5.69 2.96
N ASN A 682 47.51 -4.91 3.53
CA ASN A 682 48.91 -5.33 3.81
C ASN A 682 49.06 -6.00 5.17
N ASP A 683 48.01 -6.40 5.85
CA ASP A 683 47.99 -7.05 7.17
C ASP A 683 48.75 -6.28 8.26
N LYS A 684 48.88 -4.95 8.11
CA LYS A 684 49.55 -4.09 9.09
C LYS A 684 48.66 -3.77 10.29
N VAL A 685 47.37 -4.01 10.20
CA VAL A 685 46.36 -3.73 11.23
C VAL A 685 45.78 -5.04 11.72
N LYS A 686 45.92 -5.31 13.01
CA LYS A 686 45.34 -6.51 13.64
C LYS A 686 43.86 -6.31 13.95
N PHE A 687 43.11 -7.36 13.82
CA PHE A 687 41.68 -7.40 14.21
C PHE A 687 41.53 -6.95 15.68
N GLY A 688 40.61 -6.02 15.95
CA GLY A 688 40.41 -5.47 17.30
C GLY A 688 41.36 -4.35 17.70
N SER A 689 42.18 -3.78 16.76
CA SER A 689 43.10 -2.69 17.08
C SER A 689 42.51 -1.30 16.80
N THR A 690 43.13 -0.29 17.43
CA THR A 690 42.83 1.13 17.18
C THR A 690 43.81 1.67 16.15
N ILE A 691 43.29 2.24 15.08
CA ILE A 691 44.08 2.91 14.02
C ILE A 691 44.13 4.40 14.35
N THR A 692 45.30 4.93 14.55
CA THR A 692 45.51 6.36 14.78
C THR A 692 46.06 7.03 13.52
N VAL A 693 45.31 7.99 12.97
CA VAL A 693 45.79 8.85 11.87
C VAL A 693 46.41 10.09 12.46
N ASP A 694 47.71 10.30 12.17
CA ASP A 694 48.47 11.45 12.64
C ASP A 694 49.12 12.21 11.48
N PHE A 695 49.59 13.43 11.73
CA PHE A 695 50.26 14.28 10.76
C PHE A 695 51.71 14.49 11.15
N GLN A 696 52.65 14.00 10.31
CA GLN A 696 54.08 14.17 10.45
C GLN A 696 54.72 14.39 9.08
N ASP A 697 55.77 15.17 9.02
CA ASP A 697 56.57 15.41 7.82
C ASP A 697 55.74 15.81 6.58
N ASN A 698 54.74 16.66 6.81
CA ASN A 698 53.82 17.16 5.77
C ASN A 698 52.96 16.07 5.11
N LYS A 699 52.73 14.92 5.79
CA LYS A 699 51.90 13.80 5.32
C LYS A 699 51.06 13.20 6.45
N LEU A 700 49.92 12.63 6.08
CA LEU A 700 49.16 11.80 6.99
C LEU A 700 49.79 10.42 7.08
N ILE A 701 49.98 9.93 8.30
CA ILE A 701 50.56 8.61 8.60
C ILE A 701 49.63 7.83 9.54
N LEU A 702 49.75 6.50 9.53
CA LEU A 702 49.09 5.62 10.49
C LEU A 702 50.04 5.23 11.61
N LYS A 703 49.58 5.33 12.83
CA LYS A 703 50.23 4.84 14.05
C LYS A 703 49.45 3.71 14.68
#